data_7b112f79d8e92e9eb665a108f9266acf
#
_entry.id   7b112f79d8e92e9eb665a108f9266acf
#
_cell.length_a   1.000
_cell.length_b   1.000
_cell.length_c   1.000
_cell.angle_alpha   90.00
_cell.angle_beta   90.00
_cell.angle_gamma   90.00
#
_symmetry.space_group_name_H-M   'P 1'
#
loop_
_entity.id
_entity.type
_entity.pdbx_description
1 polymer ?
#
loop_
_entity_poly.entity_id
_entity_poly.type
_entity_poly.pdbx_seq_one_letter_code
_entity_poly.pdbx_strand_id
1 'polypeptide(L)'
;MGRDLSRGIAVRIEIMDKHTKALELDKILEMVAGECSSADAAELARKLEPVHTAGEAQWLLQETDAAFVAMAKFGAPSFYGMKNVTNPLRRAQAGGGLGLRELLDIGATLRTIRGLTQWWSKSESVRTALTGRFQVLAPNKYLEEKIFTCIVSEEEVADNASPALASIRRKIRAASQRVRDQLDKLIRSPAHQKHLQENIVTQRGGRYVVPVKAEFRGEVPGLVHDTSASGATVFVEPMSVVELNNEIRVLRSDEQEEISRILLELSGEAGSFADSIIESYNYAVQLDLIFAKAQVAYKMKAVVPQIGEDGKTILHAARHPLIAKEKVVPTEITLGDTFDALIITGPNTGGKTVALKTIGLLTLMAMCGLMVPAGEGSRVSVFRHILADIGDEQSIEQSLSTFSSHMVNIIRILQVADSSSLILLDELGAGTDPVEGAALAQAIIQELRGKGVRLACTTHYAELKAYAIQTPGVENGSCEFDVATLQPTYRLLIGVPGKSNAFAITQRLGMDPRIVDQARELVSRESNAFEQVVGRLEEDRRKMEDQLETLRASAAQAQQSAQEADRLKEEAEAQAKKEVERARQEAAQIVQKTRQRADALVNELEELRRQKNKQLSAEQKARLRSGMKELESSSDPVHQRRDDNYVLPRPLVVGDDVLLYDIDKEATVLEEPKDGMVLVQAGIIKTRVPLHNIRLMSKRQLKKKNPGRTVTKSVSTPEASSSLDLRGQTVEEALMEVDSFLDRAARMHLSQVTIIHGKGTGALRAAVQQHLRRCAQVKSFRLGTYGEGESGVTIAELK
;
A
#
# COMPACT_ATOMS: atom_id res chain seq x y z
N MET A 1 17.13 -33.16 40.54
CA MET A 1 17.57 -32.05 39.64
C MET A 1 16.87 -32.01 38.29
N GLY A 2 16.67 -33.12 37.55
CA GLY A 2 16.00 -33.07 36.22
C GLY A 2 14.50 -32.78 36.24
N ARG A 3 13.76 -33.14 37.29
CA ARG A 3 12.29 -32.86 37.41
C ARG A 3 11.98 -31.42 37.82
N ASP A 4 12.90 -30.76 38.55
CA ASP A 4 12.70 -29.34 38.92
C ASP A 4 13.03 -28.38 37.77
N LEU A 5 14.03 -28.73 36.92
CA LEU A 5 14.33 -28.00 35.70
C LEU A 5 13.20 -28.09 34.68
N SER A 6 12.60 -29.27 34.46
CA SER A 6 11.48 -29.45 33.55
C SER A 6 10.20 -28.77 34.04
N ARG A 7 9.93 -28.75 35.35
CA ARG A 7 8.84 -27.95 35.94
C ARG A 7 9.07 -26.47 35.82
N GLY A 8 10.29 -25.97 36.02
CA GLY A 8 10.64 -24.56 35.86
C GLY A 8 10.48 -24.06 34.41
N ILE A 9 10.85 -24.90 33.45
CA ILE A 9 10.68 -24.60 32.01
C ILE A 9 9.21 -24.61 31.62
N ALA A 10 8.44 -25.62 32.09
CA ALA A 10 6.99 -25.68 31.77
C ALA A 10 6.22 -24.50 32.36
N VAL A 11 6.49 -24.08 33.61
CA VAL A 11 5.90 -22.90 34.24
C VAL A 11 6.30 -21.61 33.51
N ARG A 12 7.52 -21.50 32.99
CA ARG A 12 7.99 -20.36 32.21
C ARG A 12 7.27 -20.23 30.85
N ILE A 13 7.06 -21.35 30.16
CA ILE A 13 6.33 -21.41 28.90
C ILE A 13 4.86 -21.01 29.12
N GLU A 14 4.22 -21.53 30.16
CA GLU A 14 2.82 -21.22 30.48
C GLU A 14 2.60 -19.74 30.84
N ILE A 15 3.58 -19.13 31.54
CA ILE A 15 3.58 -17.69 31.85
C ILE A 15 3.71 -16.83 30.58
N MET A 16 4.63 -17.17 29.65
CA MET A 16 4.82 -16.44 28.42
C MET A 16 3.59 -16.51 27.51
N ASP A 17 2.97 -17.68 27.38
CA ASP A 17 1.75 -17.87 26.61
C ASP A 17 0.57 -17.01 27.11
N LYS A 18 0.43 -16.81 28.42
CA LYS A 18 -0.62 -15.96 28.98
C LYS A 18 -0.44 -14.50 28.57
N HIS A 19 0.79 -13.98 28.63
CA HIS A 19 1.07 -12.58 28.32
C HIS A 19 0.97 -12.27 26.81
N THR A 20 1.43 -13.19 25.96
CA THR A 20 1.29 -13.04 24.51
C THR A 20 -0.17 -13.06 24.04
N LYS A 21 -1.02 -13.89 24.67
CA LYS A 21 -2.47 -13.91 24.44
C LYS A 21 -3.17 -12.65 24.95
N ALA A 22 -2.77 -12.13 26.12
CA ALA A 22 -3.31 -10.88 26.64
C ALA A 22 -3.01 -9.69 25.67
N LEU A 23 -1.90 -9.76 24.96
CA LEU A 23 -1.50 -8.80 23.93
C LEU A 23 -2.06 -9.14 22.52
N GLU A 24 -2.84 -10.22 22.38
CA GLU A 24 -3.53 -10.62 21.15
C GLU A 24 -2.59 -10.98 19.99
N LEU A 25 -1.36 -11.45 20.27
CA LEU A 25 -0.43 -11.91 19.24
C LEU A 25 -1.03 -13.09 18.44
N ASP A 26 -1.73 -13.99 19.09
CA ASP A 26 -2.41 -15.14 18.50
C ASP A 26 -3.35 -14.72 17.34
N LYS A 27 -4.06 -13.60 17.48
CA LYS A 27 -4.92 -13.07 16.42
C LYS A 27 -4.12 -12.60 15.21
N ILE A 28 -2.94 -12.00 15.42
CA ILE A 28 -2.05 -11.59 14.32
C ILE A 28 -1.46 -12.82 13.63
N LEU A 29 -1.06 -13.84 14.40
CA LEU A 29 -0.54 -15.08 13.82
C LEU A 29 -1.63 -15.82 13.02
N GLU A 30 -2.89 -15.77 13.47
CA GLU A 30 -4.02 -16.30 12.69
C GLU A 30 -4.26 -15.51 11.40
N MET A 31 -4.07 -14.19 11.41
CA MET A 31 -4.11 -13.40 10.16
C MET A 31 -3.00 -13.83 9.19
N VAL A 32 -1.79 -14.11 9.69
CA VAL A 32 -0.70 -14.63 8.86
C VAL A 32 -1.03 -16.02 8.33
N ALA A 33 -1.56 -16.90 9.19
CA ALA A 33 -1.98 -18.24 8.80
C ALA A 33 -3.06 -18.22 7.71
N GLY A 34 -3.98 -17.25 7.77
CA GLY A 34 -5.01 -17.02 6.75
C GLY A 34 -4.47 -16.58 5.39
N GLU A 35 -3.25 -16.02 5.33
CA GLU A 35 -2.60 -15.64 4.08
C GLU A 35 -1.69 -16.76 3.51
N CYS A 36 -1.42 -17.81 4.28
CA CYS A 36 -0.66 -18.96 3.80
C CYS A 36 -1.49 -19.79 2.81
N SER A 37 -0.84 -20.26 1.76
CA SER A 37 -1.47 -21.12 0.75
C SER A 37 -1.46 -22.59 1.14
N SER A 38 -0.46 -23.02 1.91
CA SER A 38 -0.30 -24.40 2.39
C SER A 38 -0.69 -24.56 3.86
N ALA A 39 -1.25 -25.72 4.21
CA ALA A 39 -1.62 -26.02 5.59
C ALA A 39 -0.41 -26.03 6.55
N ASP A 40 0.72 -26.55 6.09
CA ASP A 40 1.94 -26.61 6.89
C ASP A 40 2.51 -25.21 7.16
N ALA A 41 2.46 -24.29 6.19
CA ALA A 41 2.86 -22.90 6.41
C ALA A 41 1.92 -22.18 7.38
N ALA A 42 0.60 -22.43 7.28
CA ALA A 42 -0.37 -21.90 8.22
C ALA A 42 -0.15 -22.44 9.65
N GLU A 43 0.23 -23.70 9.79
CA GLU A 43 0.59 -24.27 11.08
C GLU A 43 1.88 -23.67 11.65
N LEU A 44 2.89 -23.44 10.80
CA LEU A 44 4.12 -22.73 11.18
C LEU A 44 3.81 -21.29 11.61
N ALA A 45 2.89 -20.59 10.91
CA ALA A 45 2.48 -19.25 11.28
C ALA A 45 1.89 -19.18 12.68
N ARG A 46 1.00 -20.12 13.04
CA ARG A 46 0.39 -20.20 14.38
C ARG A 46 1.41 -20.53 15.49
N LYS A 47 2.51 -21.18 15.13
CA LYS A 47 3.59 -21.59 16.06
C LYS A 47 4.76 -20.60 16.09
N LEU A 48 4.62 -19.44 15.45
CA LEU A 48 5.67 -18.42 15.51
C LEU A 48 5.85 -17.93 16.95
N GLU A 49 7.08 -17.93 17.40
CA GLU A 49 7.48 -17.40 18.70
C GLU A 49 8.38 -16.17 18.53
N PRO A 50 8.29 -15.17 19.42
CA PRO A 50 9.17 -14.02 19.40
C PRO A 50 10.62 -14.45 19.64
N VAL A 51 11.54 -13.98 18.80
CA VAL A 51 12.99 -14.18 19.02
C VAL A 51 13.52 -13.17 20.02
N HIS A 52 14.64 -13.51 20.70
CA HIS A 52 15.13 -12.75 21.84
C HIS A 52 16.44 -11.99 21.56
N THR A 53 16.93 -11.96 20.32
CA THR A 53 18.12 -11.22 19.93
C THR A 53 17.79 -10.26 18.76
N ALA A 54 18.44 -9.10 18.76
CA ALA A 54 18.24 -8.13 17.69
C ALA A 54 18.68 -8.67 16.32
N GLY A 55 19.75 -9.48 16.31
CA GLY A 55 20.25 -10.07 15.07
C GLY A 55 19.24 -11.00 14.40
N GLU A 56 18.60 -11.89 15.19
CA GLU A 56 17.56 -12.80 14.69
C GLU A 56 16.32 -12.04 14.24
N ALA A 57 15.83 -11.08 15.03
CA ALA A 57 14.66 -10.27 14.68
C ALA A 57 14.91 -9.48 13.38
N GLN A 58 16.08 -8.86 13.25
CA GLN A 58 16.47 -8.11 12.07
C GLN A 58 16.57 -9.00 10.83
N TRP A 59 17.15 -10.21 10.99
CA TRP A 59 17.25 -11.17 9.89
C TRP A 59 15.86 -11.62 9.40
N LEU A 60 14.95 -11.96 10.30
CA LEU A 60 13.57 -12.32 9.97
C LEU A 60 12.82 -11.17 9.29
N LEU A 61 13.02 -9.93 9.76
CA LEU A 61 12.44 -8.75 9.14
C LEU A 61 13.00 -8.49 7.74
N GLN A 62 14.30 -8.71 7.53
CA GLN A 62 14.93 -8.59 6.20
C GLN A 62 14.36 -9.61 5.21
N GLU A 63 14.04 -10.83 5.64
CA GLU A 63 13.37 -11.81 4.78
C GLU A 63 11.95 -11.36 4.41
N THR A 64 11.19 -10.84 5.39
CA THR A 64 9.84 -10.31 5.16
C THR A 64 9.86 -9.10 4.24
N ASP A 65 10.80 -8.18 4.43
CA ASP A 65 10.98 -6.99 3.59
C ASP A 65 11.38 -7.38 2.15
N ALA A 66 12.31 -8.31 2.01
CA ALA A 66 12.70 -8.82 0.70
C ALA A 66 11.51 -9.43 -0.07
N ALA A 67 10.64 -10.17 0.63
CA ALA A 67 9.40 -10.70 0.07
C ALA A 67 8.42 -9.58 -0.29
N PHE A 68 8.26 -8.60 0.59
CA PHE A 68 7.39 -7.43 0.37
C PHE A 68 7.81 -6.63 -0.89
N VAL A 69 9.10 -6.33 -1.01
CA VAL A 69 9.66 -5.62 -2.18
C VAL A 69 9.53 -6.45 -3.45
N ALA A 70 9.79 -7.77 -3.36
CA ALA A 70 9.66 -8.67 -4.51
C ALA A 70 8.20 -8.77 -5.00
N MET A 71 7.25 -8.87 -4.08
CA MET A 71 5.82 -8.85 -4.40
C MET A 71 5.38 -7.55 -5.05
N ALA A 72 5.84 -6.41 -4.57
CA ALA A 72 5.51 -5.11 -5.14
C ALA A 72 6.01 -4.95 -6.58
N LYS A 73 7.19 -5.53 -6.90
CA LYS A 73 7.81 -5.43 -8.24
C LYS A 73 7.33 -6.47 -9.23
N PHE A 74 7.12 -7.72 -8.79
CA PHE A 74 6.92 -8.88 -9.68
C PHE A 74 5.58 -9.59 -9.45
N GLY A 75 4.76 -9.12 -8.52
CA GLY A 75 3.57 -9.81 -8.04
C GLY A 75 3.92 -10.96 -7.09
N ALA A 76 2.91 -11.50 -6.38
CA ALA A 76 3.12 -12.62 -5.46
C ALA A 76 3.39 -13.93 -6.23
N PRO A 77 4.34 -14.77 -5.77
CA PRO A 77 4.50 -16.13 -6.30
C PRO A 77 3.28 -16.98 -5.90
N SER A 78 3.01 -18.04 -6.68
CA SER A 78 1.92 -18.97 -6.39
C SER A 78 2.43 -20.20 -5.65
N PHE A 79 1.90 -20.45 -4.47
CA PHE A 79 2.12 -21.67 -3.68
C PHE A 79 0.96 -22.65 -3.82
N TYR A 80 0.01 -22.38 -4.73
CA TYR A 80 -1.15 -23.23 -4.95
C TYR A 80 -0.75 -24.62 -5.42
N GLY A 81 -1.37 -25.65 -4.85
CA GLY A 81 -1.13 -27.05 -5.17
C GLY A 81 -0.06 -27.73 -4.31
N MET A 82 0.62 -27.02 -3.43
CA MET A 82 1.53 -27.62 -2.46
C MET A 82 0.78 -28.49 -1.46
N LYS A 83 1.22 -29.74 -1.31
CA LYS A 83 0.71 -30.72 -0.34
C LYS A 83 1.88 -31.33 0.43
N ASN A 84 1.58 -31.78 1.64
CA ASN A 84 2.60 -32.49 2.41
C ASN A 84 2.87 -33.87 1.83
N VAL A 85 3.99 -34.00 1.14
CA VAL A 85 4.43 -35.22 0.44
C VAL A 85 5.51 -35.97 1.20
N THR A 86 5.88 -35.53 2.41
CA THR A 86 7.00 -36.09 3.17
C THR A 86 6.79 -37.57 3.49
N ASN A 87 5.65 -37.96 4.07
CA ASN A 87 5.37 -39.34 4.45
C ASN A 87 5.24 -40.27 3.22
N PRO A 88 4.49 -39.91 2.16
CA PRO A 88 4.48 -40.68 0.91
C PRO A 88 5.88 -40.90 0.33
N LEU A 89 6.70 -39.83 0.24
CA LEU A 89 8.07 -39.94 -0.29
C LEU A 89 8.97 -40.81 0.55
N ARG A 90 8.91 -40.72 1.88
CA ARG A 90 9.66 -41.62 2.78
C ARG A 90 9.25 -43.08 2.63
N ARG A 91 7.95 -43.37 2.43
CA ARG A 91 7.45 -44.71 2.13
C ARG A 91 7.95 -45.20 0.78
N ALA A 92 7.92 -44.37 -0.24
CA ALA A 92 8.44 -44.71 -1.57
C ALA A 92 9.95 -44.95 -1.55
N GLN A 93 10.72 -44.18 -0.82
CA GLN A 93 12.15 -44.34 -0.62
C GLN A 93 12.48 -45.70 0.05
N ALA A 94 11.60 -46.17 0.94
CA ALA A 94 11.71 -47.51 1.56
C ALA A 94 11.17 -48.64 0.67
N GLY A 95 10.81 -48.37 -0.61
CA GLY A 95 10.31 -49.38 -1.56
C GLY A 95 8.81 -49.62 -1.51
N GLY A 96 8.03 -48.80 -0.77
CA GLY A 96 6.58 -48.90 -0.71
C GLY A 96 5.91 -48.23 -1.91
N GLY A 97 4.80 -48.83 -2.39
CA GLY A 97 3.97 -48.26 -3.45
C GLY A 97 3.16 -47.05 -3.00
N LEU A 98 2.94 -46.09 -3.90
CA LEU A 98 2.11 -44.93 -3.72
C LEU A 98 0.81 -45.06 -4.51
N GLY A 99 -0.28 -44.48 -3.99
CA GLY A 99 -1.55 -44.36 -4.68
C GLY A 99 -1.57 -43.22 -5.70
N LEU A 100 -2.61 -43.25 -6.56
CA LEU A 100 -2.81 -42.21 -7.59
C LEU A 100 -2.81 -40.79 -7.02
N ARG A 101 -3.56 -40.58 -5.93
CA ARG A 101 -3.64 -39.29 -5.26
C ARG A 101 -2.29 -38.82 -4.73
N GLU A 102 -1.53 -39.70 -4.07
CA GLU A 102 -0.22 -39.36 -3.52
C GLU A 102 0.79 -38.98 -4.62
N LEU A 103 0.77 -39.67 -5.73
CA LEU A 103 1.60 -39.34 -6.89
C LEU A 103 1.18 -38.03 -7.53
N LEU A 104 -0.13 -37.75 -7.64
CA LEU A 104 -0.64 -36.46 -8.10
C LEU A 104 -0.25 -35.29 -7.15
N ASP A 105 -0.31 -35.52 -5.85
CA ASP A 105 0.13 -34.52 -4.84
C ASP A 105 1.63 -34.24 -4.97
N ILE A 106 2.47 -35.28 -5.23
CA ILE A 106 3.90 -35.11 -5.50
C ILE A 106 4.08 -34.31 -6.82
N GLY A 107 3.35 -34.65 -7.88
CA GLY A 107 3.41 -33.95 -9.15
C GLY A 107 2.99 -32.47 -9.03
N ALA A 108 1.94 -32.18 -8.26
CA ALA A 108 1.46 -30.83 -7.99
C ALA A 108 2.50 -30.02 -7.20
N THR A 109 3.11 -30.62 -6.19
CA THR A 109 4.18 -30.01 -5.39
C THR A 109 5.41 -29.70 -6.26
N LEU A 110 5.85 -30.64 -7.11
CA LEU A 110 6.94 -30.42 -8.08
C LEU A 110 6.63 -29.28 -9.05
N ARG A 111 5.39 -29.21 -9.56
CA ARG A 111 4.92 -28.12 -10.42
C ARG A 111 5.00 -26.78 -9.71
N THR A 112 4.60 -26.72 -8.44
CA THR A 112 4.69 -25.50 -7.62
C THR A 112 6.15 -25.09 -7.41
N ILE A 113 7.04 -26.02 -7.03
CA ILE A 113 8.48 -25.78 -6.87
C ILE A 113 9.09 -25.22 -8.16
N ARG A 114 8.76 -25.82 -9.32
CA ARG A 114 9.20 -25.32 -10.63
C ARG A 114 8.66 -23.90 -10.91
N GLY A 115 7.39 -23.65 -10.59
CA GLY A 115 6.76 -22.34 -10.71
C GLY A 115 7.48 -21.27 -9.86
N LEU A 116 7.82 -21.60 -8.62
CA LEU A 116 8.58 -20.73 -7.71
C LEU A 116 9.98 -20.42 -8.25
N THR A 117 10.68 -21.42 -8.75
CA THR A 117 12.02 -21.25 -9.35
C THR A 117 11.96 -20.35 -10.59
N GLN A 118 10.95 -20.53 -11.45
CA GLN A 118 10.75 -19.71 -12.63
C GLN A 118 10.34 -18.27 -12.27
N TRP A 119 9.53 -18.10 -11.25
CA TRP A 119 9.17 -16.77 -10.75
C TRP A 119 10.40 -16.04 -10.20
N TRP A 120 11.23 -16.73 -9.42
CA TRP A 120 12.47 -16.16 -8.87
C TRP A 120 13.48 -15.81 -9.96
N SER A 121 13.65 -16.62 -11.00
CA SER A 121 14.57 -16.33 -12.09
C SER A 121 14.27 -15.03 -12.86
N LYS A 122 13.02 -14.58 -12.85
CA LYS A 122 12.64 -13.28 -13.41
C LYS A 122 13.06 -12.10 -12.55
N SER A 123 13.33 -12.34 -11.27
CA SER A 123 13.70 -11.33 -10.26
C SER A 123 15.19 -11.33 -9.91
N GLU A 124 16.01 -12.13 -10.56
CA GLU A 124 17.39 -12.52 -10.22
C GLU A 124 18.44 -11.38 -10.28
N SER A 125 18.05 -10.15 -10.62
CA SER A 125 18.98 -9.02 -10.73
C SER A 125 19.51 -8.49 -9.38
N VAL A 126 18.99 -8.93 -8.22
CA VAL A 126 19.41 -8.44 -6.90
C VAL A 126 19.50 -9.59 -5.90
N ARG A 127 20.68 -9.81 -5.33
CA ARG A 127 20.84 -10.70 -4.17
C ARG A 127 20.04 -10.13 -2.98
N THR A 128 19.10 -10.91 -2.45
CA THR A 128 18.28 -10.56 -1.30
C THR A 128 18.44 -11.61 -0.20
N ALA A 129 17.86 -11.36 0.97
CA ALA A 129 17.80 -12.33 2.07
C ALA A 129 17.12 -13.66 1.64
N LEU A 130 16.26 -13.65 0.61
CA LEU A 130 15.57 -14.85 0.10
C LEU A 130 16.40 -15.69 -0.86
N THR A 131 17.51 -15.17 -1.39
CA THR A 131 18.30 -15.84 -2.44
C THR A 131 18.70 -17.26 -2.03
N GLY A 132 19.20 -17.45 -0.80
CA GLY A 132 19.60 -18.75 -0.30
C GLY A 132 18.44 -19.76 -0.25
N ARG A 133 17.23 -19.32 0.12
CA ARG A 133 16.05 -20.19 0.20
C ARG A 133 15.56 -20.64 -1.18
N PHE A 134 15.57 -19.76 -2.17
CA PHE A 134 15.19 -20.12 -3.54
C PHE A 134 16.22 -21.00 -4.24
N GLN A 135 17.51 -20.86 -3.90
CA GLN A 135 18.59 -21.69 -4.49
C GLN A 135 18.53 -23.17 -4.07
N VAL A 136 17.92 -23.48 -2.93
CA VAL A 136 17.70 -24.88 -2.48
C VAL A 136 16.58 -25.57 -3.24
N LEU A 137 15.66 -24.80 -3.86
CA LEU A 137 14.56 -25.39 -4.60
C LEU A 137 15.07 -26.12 -5.85
N ALA A 138 14.90 -27.44 -5.89
CA ALA A 138 15.33 -28.33 -6.96
C ALA A 138 14.11 -28.82 -7.77
N PRO A 139 13.74 -28.15 -8.88
CA PRO A 139 12.62 -28.59 -9.71
C PRO A 139 12.97 -29.89 -10.44
N ASN A 140 12.09 -30.87 -10.39
CA ASN A 140 12.22 -32.10 -11.18
C ASN A 140 11.10 -32.20 -12.23
N LYS A 141 11.33 -31.52 -13.37
CA LYS A 141 10.39 -31.45 -14.46
C LYS A 141 10.13 -32.83 -15.09
N TYR A 142 11.14 -33.70 -15.15
CA TYR A 142 11.00 -35.04 -15.69
C TYR A 142 9.97 -35.87 -14.90
N LEU A 143 10.12 -35.96 -13.59
CA LEU A 143 9.20 -36.68 -12.73
C LEU A 143 7.79 -36.06 -12.74
N GLU A 144 7.71 -34.71 -12.68
CA GLU A 144 6.45 -33.97 -12.80
C GLU A 144 5.68 -34.36 -14.07
N GLU A 145 6.33 -34.26 -15.25
CA GLU A 145 5.71 -34.57 -16.54
C GLU A 145 5.33 -36.05 -16.65
N LYS A 146 6.17 -36.97 -16.16
CA LYS A 146 5.89 -38.41 -16.18
C LYS A 146 4.65 -38.74 -15.34
N ILE A 147 4.53 -38.19 -14.13
CA ILE A 147 3.33 -38.39 -13.29
C ILE A 147 2.06 -37.92 -14.00
N PHE A 148 2.03 -36.68 -14.50
CA PHE A 148 0.84 -36.14 -15.15
C PHE A 148 0.54 -36.74 -16.51
N THR A 149 1.52 -37.38 -17.16
CA THR A 149 1.30 -38.15 -18.40
C THR A 149 0.69 -39.51 -18.11
N CYS A 150 1.10 -40.13 -16.98
CA CYS A 150 0.62 -41.47 -16.61
C CYS A 150 -0.71 -41.43 -15.83
N ILE A 151 -0.98 -40.36 -15.08
CA ILE A 151 -2.15 -40.28 -14.18
C ILE A 151 -3.03 -39.11 -14.62
N VAL A 152 -4.29 -39.39 -14.96
CA VAL A 152 -5.28 -38.39 -15.39
C VAL A 152 -6.03 -37.82 -14.21
N SER A 153 -6.42 -38.64 -13.25
CA SER A 153 -7.18 -38.28 -12.06
C SER A 153 -6.88 -39.20 -10.87
N GLU A 154 -7.48 -38.91 -9.70
CA GLU A 154 -7.36 -39.74 -8.51
C GLU A 154 -7.88 -41.20 -8.71
N GLU A 155 -8.63 -41.47 -9.79
CA GLU A 155 -9.26 -42.75 -10.07
C GLU A 155 -8.77 -43.39 -11.39
N GLU A 156 -8.01 -42.62 -12.20
CA GLU A 156 -7.73 -43.06 -13.57
C GLU A 156 -6.27 -42.89 -13.96
N VAL A 157 -5.68 -44.02 -14.45
CA VAL A 157 -4.39 -44.05 -15.14
C VAL A 157 -4.63 -43.87 -16.63
N ALA A 158 -3.82 -43.05 -17.29
CA ALA A 158 -3.93 -42.74 -18.71
C ALA A 158 -3.76 -44.02 -19.58
N ASP A 159 -4.48 -44.11 -20.67
CA ASP A 159 -4.34 -45.24 -21.65
C ASP A 159 -2.90 -45.36 -22.17
N ASN A 160 -2.22 -44.29 -22.33
CA ASN A 160 -0.84 -44.17 -22.83
C ASN A 160 0.25 -44.22 -21.74
N ALA A 161 -0.12 -44.50 -20.51
CA ALA A 161 0.84 -44.64 -19.39
C ALA A 161 1.85 -45.76 -19.65
N SER A 162 1.42 -46.83 -20.36
CA SER A 162 2.33 -47.82 -20.94
C SER A 162 1.76 -48.41 -22.25
N PRO A 163 2.62 -48.89 -23.15
CA PRO A 163 2.16 -49.61 -24.35
C PRO A 163 1.33 -50.87 -24.04
N ALA A 164 1.67 -51.57 -22.93
CA ALA A 164 0.94 -52.74 -22.43
C ALA A 164 -0.48 -52.38 -22.02
N LEU A 165 -0.67 -51.34 -21.18
CA LEU A 165 -1.98 -50.87 -20.73
C LEU A 165 -2.85 -50.44 -21.91
N ALA A 166 -2.31 -49.69 -22.85
CA ALA A 166 -3.01 -49.32 -24.10
C ALA A 166 -3.47 -50.53 -24.92
N SER A 167 -2.65 -51.57 -24.96
CA SER A 167 -3.01 -52.83 -25.66
C SER A 167 -4.12 -53.58 -24.91
N ILE A 168 -4.01 -53.75 -23.60
CA ILE A 168 -5.00 -54.42 -22.76
C ILE A 168 -6.35 -53.71 -22.85
N ARG A 169 -6.42 -52.40 -22.71
CA ARG A 169 -7.66 -51.64 -22.82
C ARG A 169 -8.30 -51.69 -24.20
N ARG A 170 -7.48 -51.73 -25.28
CA ARG A 170 -7.99 -51.98 -26.64
C ARG A 170 -8.63 -53.37 -26.76
N LYS A 171 -8.00 -54.43 -26.20
CA LYS A 171 -8.54 -55.77 -26.19
C LYS A 171 -9.86 -55.84 -25.39
N ILE A 172 -9.94 -55.19 -24.20
CA ILE A 172 -11.16 -55.10 -23.40
C ILE A 172 -12.29 -54.44 -24.22
N ARG A 173 -12.01 -53.29 -24.86
CA ARG A 173 -12.99 -52.61 -25.73
C ARG A 173 -13.47 -53.50 -26.86
N ALA A 174 -12.56 -54.18 -27.54
CA ALA A 174 -12.88 -55.12 -28.66
C ALA A 174 -13.69 -56.30 -28.17
N ALA A 175 -13.32 -56.94 -27.05
CA ALA A 175 -14.06 -58.04 -26.47
C ALA A 175 -15.45 -57.59 -25.99
N SER A 176 -15.56 -56.43 -25.33
CA SER A 176 -16.83 -55.85 -24.89
C SER A 176 -17.76 -55.57 -26.07
N GLN A 177 -17.23 -55.09 -27.20
CA GLN A 177 -18.02 -54.85 -28.40
C GLN A 177 -18.53 -56.16 -28.96
N ARG A 178 -17.69 -57.23 -29.05
CA ARG A 178 -18.11 -58.58 -29.53
C ARG A 178 -19.21 -59.12 -28.62
N VAL A 179 -19.12 -58.97 -27.28
CA VAL A 179 -20.19 -59.40 -26.41
C VAL A 179 -21.49 -58.66 -26.71
N ARG A 180 -21.44 -57.31 -26.81
CA ARG A 180 -22.64 -56.53 -27.17
C ARG A 180 -23.27 -56.96 -28.48
N ASP A 181 -22.47 -57.11 -29.50
CA ASP A 181 -22.94 -57.59 -30.87
C ASP A 181 -23.63 -58.91 -30.77
N GLN A 182 -23.11 -59.87 -29.97
CA GLN A 182 -23.75 -61.19 -29.78
C GLN A 182 -25.03 -61.09 -28.98
N LEU A 183 -25.03 -60.30 -27.88
CA LEU A 183 -26.23 -60.14 -27.07
C LEU A 183 -27.30 -59.31 -27.80
N ASP A 184 -26.94 -58.32 -28.61
CA ASP A 184 -27.86 -57.57 -29.46
C ASP A 184 -28.58 -58.48 -30.48
N LYS A 185 -27.86 -59.45 -31.05
CA LYS A 185 -28.46 -60.50 -31.94
C LYS A 185 -29.46 -61.36 -31.15
N LEU A 186 -29.13 -61.69 -29.88
CA LEU A 186 -30.00 -62.48 -29.02
C LEU A 186 -31.27 -61.71 -28.60
N ILE A 187 -31.13 -60.46 -28.13
CA ILE A 187 -32.26 -59.64 -27.70
C ILE A 187 -33.17 -59.22 -28.85
N ARG A 188 -32.67 -59.13 -30.09
CA ARG A 188 -33.46 -58.85 -31.31
C ARG A 188 -34.10 -60.06 -31.90
N SER A 189 -33.74 -61.32 -31.51
CA SER A 189 -34.32 -62.54 -32.01
C SER A 189 -35.78 -62.70 -31.55
N PRO A 190 -36.73 -62.82 -32.46
CA PRO A 190 -38.15 -63.06 -32.11
C PRO A 190 -38.35 -64.21 -31.15
N ALA A 191 -37.52 -65.23 -31.19
CA ALA A 191 -37.58 -66.46 -30.37
C ALA A 191 -37.30 -66.12 -28.91
N HIS A 192 -36.30 -65.20 -28.62
CA HIS A 192 -35.89 -64.90 -27.23
C HIS A 192 -36.55 -63.64 -26.63
N GLN A 193 -37.09 -62.73 -27.45
CA GLN A 193 -37.74 -61.52 -26.98
C GLN A 193 -38.88 -61.79 -25.99
N LYS A 194 -39.63 -62.85 -26.16
CA LYS A 194 -40.76 -63.23 -25.23
C LYS A 194 -40.27 -63.62 -23.85
N HIS A 195 -39.05 -64.14 -23.77
CA HIS A 195 -38.47 -64.67 -22.53
C HIS A 195 -37.73 -63.57 -21.73
N LEU A 196 -37.41 -62.46 -22.37
CA LEU A 196 -36.73 -61.33 -21.71
C LEU A 196 -37.69 -60.41 -20.93
N GLN A 197 -37.29 -59.92 -19.75
CA GLN A 197 -38.00 -58.90 -19.01
C GLN A 197 -37.96 -57.56 -19.68
N GLU A 198 -36.76 -57.19 -20.18
CA GLU A 198 -36.46 -55.99 -20.94
C GLU A 198 -35.47 -56.35 -22.05
N ASN A 199 -35.59 -55.71 -23.22
CA ASN A 199 -34.70 -55.95 -24.37
C ASN A 199 -33.43 -55.11 -24.27
N ILE A 200 -32.68 -55.28 -23.18
CA ILE A 200 -31.43 -54.52 -22.86
C ILE A 200 -30.31 -55.48 -22.51
N VAL A 201 -29.08 -55.00 -22.72
CA VAL A 201 -27.86 -55.61 -22.21
C VAL A 201 -27.47 -54.86 -20.96
N THR A 202 -27.22 -55.53 -19.87
CA THR A 202 -26.78 -54.95 -18.60
C THR A 202 -25.52 -55.64 -18.07
N GLN A 203 -24.96 -55.14 -16.99
CA GLN A 203 -23.84 -55.78 -16.29
C GLN A 203 -24.23 -56.17 -14.87
N ARG A 204 -23.80 -57.37 -14.45
CA ARG A 204 -23.88 -57.84 -13.06
C ARG A 204 -22.56 -58.53 -12.71
N GLY A 205 -21.96 -58.13 -11.58
CA GLY A 205 -20.67 -58.68 -11.17
C GLY A 205 -19.55 -58.51 -12.24
N GLY A 206 -19.61 -57.43 -13.00
CA GLY A 206 -18.64 -57.16 -14.08
C GLY A 206 -18.85 -57.95 -15.34
N ARG A 207 -19.90 -58.74 -15.46
CA ARG A 207 -20.27 -59.58 -16.64
C ARG A 207 -21.47 -59.01 -17.38
N TYR A 208 -21.44 -59.08 -18.68
CA TYR A 208 -22.56 -58.73 -19.54
C TYR A 208 -23.62 -59.82 -19.47
N VAL A 209 -24.84 -59.44 -19.14
CA VAL A 209 -25.98 -60.33 -18.91
C VAL A 209 -27.22 -59.74 -19.57
N VAL A 210 -28.25 -60.60 -19.73
CA VAL A 210 -29.60 -60.20 -20.16
C VAL A 210 -30.61 -60.48 -19.08
N PRO A 211 -31.58 -59.56 -18.84
CA PRO A 211 -32.65 -59.77 -17.88
C PRO A 211 -33.71 -60.72 -18.45
N VAL A 212 -33.83 -61.92 -17.89
CA VAL A 212 -34.78 -63.00 -18.27
C VAL A 212 -35.88 -63.07 -17.23
N LYS A 213 -37.14 -63.24 -17.66
CA LYS A 213 -38.23 -63.48 -16.70
C LYS A 213 -37.99 -64.82 -16.00
N ALA A 214 -38.21 -64.90 -14.70
CA ALA A 214 -37.88 -66.05 -13.87
C ALA A 214 -38.51 -67.36 -14.43
N GLU A 215 -39.74 -67.27 -14.97
CA GLU A 215 -40.52 -68.38 -15.55
C GLU A 215 -39.88 -68.95 -16.85
N PHE A 216 -39.08 -68.11 -17.58
CA PHE A 216 -38.43 -68.53 -18.83
C PHE A 216 -36.93 -68.76 -18.68
N ARG A 217 -36.43 -68.94 -17.43
CA ARG A 217 -35.00 -69.18 -17.16
C ARG A 217 -34.40 -70.32 -17.97
N GLY A 218 -35.18 -71.41 -18.22
CA GLY A 218 -34.75 -72.60 -18.96
C GLY A 218 -34.64 -72.38 -20.45
N GLU A 219 -35.29 -71.36 -21.00
CA GLU A 219 -35.34 -71.08 -22.45
C GLU A 219 -34.18 -70.25 -22.95
N VAL A 220 -33.41 -69.66 -22.05
CA VAL A 220 -32.16 -68.94 -22.35
C VAL A 220 -31.01 -69.66 -21.65
N PRO A 221 -30.31 -70.60 -22.45
CA PRO A 221 -29.18 -71.30 -21.87
C PRO A 221 -28.03 -70.37 -21.43
N GLY A 222 -27.67 -70.45 -20.17
CA GLY A 222 -26.69 -69.61 -19.62
C GLY A 222 -26.47 -69.67 -18.06
N LEU A 223 -25.53 -68.93 -17.57
CA LEU A 223 -25.20 -68.82 -16.13
C LEU A 223 -25.98 -67.67 -15.46
N VAL A 224 -26.57 -67.98 -14.35
CA VAL A 224 -27.25 -66.97 -13.55
C VAL A 224 -26.26 -66.25 -12.65
N HIS A 225 -26.22 -64.94 -12.71
CA HIS A 225 -25.32 -64.09 -11.90
C HIS A 225 -26.03 -63.28 -10.82
N ASP A 226 -27.32 -63.02 -11.06
CA ASP A 226 -28.08 -62.18 -10.09
C ASP A 226 -29.58 -62.44 -10.27
N THR A 227 -30.36 -62.09 -9.28
CA THR A 227 -31.84 -62.15 -9.31
C THR A 227 -32.38 -60.84 -8.74
N SER A 228 -33.41 -60.25 -9.34
CA SER A 228 -34.06 -59.07 -8.85
C SER A 228 -34.61 -59.25 -7.44
N ALA A 229 -34.74 -58.18 -6.63
CA ALA A 229 -35.25 -58.22 -5.28
C ALA A 229 -36.69 -58.83 -5.18
N SER A 230 -37.48 -58.71 -6.26
CA SER A 230 -38.82 -59.34 -6.33
C SER A 230 -38.81 -60.82 -6.75
N GLY A 231 -37.64 -61.35 -7.15
CA GLY A 231 -37.51 -62.68 -7.71
C GLY A 231 -38.04 -62.86 -9.17
N ALA A 232 -38.67 -61.86 -9.75
CA ALA A 232 -39.34 -61.90 -11.03
C ALA A 232 -38.39 -61.85 -12.23
N THR A 233 -37.13 -61.34 -12.04
CA THR A 233 -36.13 -61.22 -13.09
C THR A 233 -34.84 -61.93 -12.69
N VAL A 234 -34.32 -62.77 -13.59
CA VAL A 234 -33.03 -63.44 -13.42
C VAL A 234 -32.06 -62.86 -14.45
N PHE A 235 -30.87 -62.43 -13.98
CA PHE A 235 -29.82 -61.92 -14.86
C PHE A 235 -28.97 -63.08 -15.33
N VAL A 236 -29.16 -63.45 -16.63
CA VAL A 236 -28.51 -64.63 -17.28
C VAL A 236 -27.37 -64.15 -18.14
N GLU A 237 -26.21 -64.78 -18.03
CA GLU A 237 -25.12 -64.73 -18.95
C GLU A 237 -25.35 -65.88 -19.99
N PRO A 238 -25.71 -65.50 -21.21
CA PRO A 238 -25.93 -66.58 -22.22
C PRO A 238 -24.63 -67.30 -22.51
N MET A 239 -24.75 -68.65 -22.78
CA MET A 239 -23.57 -69.51 -23.08
C MET A 239 -22.72 -68.98 -24.23
N SER A 240 -23.32 -68.28 -25.17
CA SER A 240 -22.63 -67.71 -26.35
C SER A 240 -21.62 -66.60 -25.98
N VAL A 241 -21.74 -65.97 -24.78
CA VAL A 241 -20.87 -64.89 -24.35
C VAL A 241 -20.01 -65.21 -23.11
N VAL A 242 -20.15 -66.42 -22.56
CA VAL A 242 -19.40 -66.82 -21.32
C VAL A 242 -17.88 -66.77 -21.58
N GLU A 243 -17.37 -67.24 -22.67
CA GLU A 243 -15.95 -67.20 -22.98
C GLU A 243 -15.46 -65.79 -23.14
N LEU A 244 -16.20 -64.89 -23.83
CA LEU A 244 -15.86 -63.52 -24.03
C LEU A 244 -15.90 -62.75 -22.69
N ASN A 245 -16.89 -63.01 -21.83
CA ASN A 245 -16.93 -62.44 -20.48
C ASN A 245 -15.75 -62.90 -19.61
N ASN A 246 -15.32 -64.15 -19.75
CA ASN A 246 -14.12 -64.66 -19.07
C ASN A 246 -12.84 -64.01 -19.63
N GLU A 247 -12.75 -63.80 -20.97
CA GLU A 247 -11.67 -63.05 -21.61
C GLU A 247 -11.61 -61.63 -21.03
N ILE A 248 -12.74 -60.93 -20.94
CA ILE A 248 -12.81 -59.59 -20.36
C ILE A 248 -12.34 -59.57 -18.89
N ARG A 249 -12.72 -60.59 -18.10
CA ARG A 249 -12.33 -60.70 -16.71
C ARG A 249 -10.83 -60.91 -16.54
N VAL A 250 -10.22 -61.76 -17.35
CA VAL A 250 -8.77 -61.95 -17.38
C VAL A 250 -8.08 -60.63 -17.74
N LEU A 251 -8.53 -59.98 -18.84
CA LEU A 251 -7.96 -58.72 -19.28
C LEU A 251 -8.09 -57.58 -18.26
N ARG A 252 -9.16 -57.56 -17.45
CA ARG A 252 -9.28 -56.63 -16.35
C ARG A 252 -8.33 -56.92 -15.20
N SER A 253 -8.04 -58.21 -14.94
CA SER A 253 -6.98 -58.57 -13.98
C SER A 253 -5.63 -58.12 -14.46
N ASP A 254 -5.32 -58.39 -15.74
CA ASP A 254 -4.07 -57.95 -16.38
C ASP A 254 -3.95 -56.39 -16.36
N GLU A 255 -5.09 -55.69 -16.55
CA GLU A 255 -5.15 -54.22 -16.44
C GLU A 255 -4.74 -53.76 -15.04
N GLN A 256 -5.29 -54.40 -13.98
CA GLN A 256 -4.97 -54.01 -12.58
C GLN A 256 -3.52 -54.35 -12.24
N GLU A 257 -2.99 -55.45 -12.71
CA GLU A 257 -1.57 -55.81 -12.52
C GLU A 257 -0.64 -54.82 -13.22
N GLU A 258 -0.97 -54.42 -14.46
CA GLU A 258 -0.17 -53.41 -15.18
C GLU A 258 -0.27 -52.02 -14.54
N ILE A 259 -1.46 -51.60 -14.08
CA ILE A 259 -1.62 -50.35 -13.31
C ILE A 259 -0.77 -50.39 -12.05
N SER A 260 -0.81 -51.51 -11.31
CA SER A 260 0.01 -51.70 -10.11
C SER A 260 1.50 -51.62 -10.41
N ARG A 261 1.93 -52.20 -11.53
CA ARG A 261 3.34 -52.10 -11.96
C ARG A 261 3.73 -50.68 -12.32
N ILE A 262 2.87 -49.94 -13.04
CA ILE A 262 3.12 -48.53 -13.38
C ILE A 262 3.24 -47.66 -12.10
N LEU A 263 2.32 -47.84 -11.16
CA LEU A 263 2.33 -47.08 -9.88
C LEU A 263 3.60 -47.43 -9.07
N LEU A 264 4.01 -48.67 -9.03
CA LEU A 264 5.24 -49.06 -8.30
C LEU A 264 6.50 -48.47 -8.97
N GLU A 265 6.56 -48.44 -10.30
CA GLU A 265 7.65 -47.81 -11.05
C GLU A 265 7.72 -46.32 -10.75
N LEU A 266 6.58 -45.60 -10.85
CA LEU A 266 6.50 -44.16 -10.52
C LEU A 266 6.87 -43.91 -9.06
N SER A 267 6.44 -44.78 -8.15
CA SER A 267 6.78 -44.71 -6.72
C SER A 267 8.28 -44.87 -6.50
N GLY A 268 8.93 -45.83 -7.15
CA GLY A 268 10.36 -46.03 -7.06
C GLY A 268 11.17 -44.86 -7.59
N GLU A 269 10.73 -44.26 -8.70
CA GLU A 269 11.34 -43.03 -9.21
C GLU A 269 11.15 -41.85 -8.23
N ALA A 270 9.93 -41.63 -7.72
CA ALA A 270 9.67 -40.60 -6.70
C ALA A 270 10.51 -40.82 -5.46
N GLY A 271 10.66 -42.08 -5.02
CA GLY A 271 11.50 -42.46 -3.89
C GLY A 271 12.99 -42.16 -4.10
N SER A 272 13.50 -42.28 -5.34
CA SER A 272 14.90 -41.95 -5.67
C SER A 272 15.22 -40.45 -5.50
N PHE A 273 14.23 -39.59 -5.63
CA PHE A 273 14.35 -38.12 -5.45
C PHE A 273 13.77 -37.63 -4.13
N ALA A 274 13.39 -38.53 -3.20
CA ALA A 274 12.65 -38.17 -2.00
C ALA A 274 13.33 -37.08 -1.15
N ASP A 275 14.61 -37.21 -0.87
CA ASP A 275 15.33 -36.24 -0.03
C ASP A 275 15.33 -34.84 -0.65
N SER A 276 15.62 -34.73 -1.93
CA SER A 276 15.62 -33.45 -2.66
C SER A 276 14.23 -32.81 -2.73
N ILE A 277 13.18 -33.64 -2.95
CA ILE A 277 11.80 -33.13 -3.02
C ILE A 277 11.34 -32.67 -1.62
N ILE A 278 11.63 -33.42 -0.57
CA ILE A 278 11.29 -33.09 0.81
C ILE A 278 12.01 -31.81 1.25
N GLU A 279 13.29 -31.68 0.94
CA GLU A 279 14.04 -30.46 1.25
C GLU A 279 13.44 -29.24 0.52
N SER A 280 13.22 -29.36 -0.78
CA SER A 280 12.58 -28.30 -1.57
C SER A 280 11.18 -27.95 -1.05
N TYR A 281 10.38 -28.95 -0.65
CA TYR A 281 9.07 -28.74 -0.04
C TYR A 281 9.18 -27.94 1.28
N ASN A 282 10.09 -28.31 2.15
CA ASN A 282 10.28 -27.61 3.44
C ASN A 282 10.67 -26.14 3.23
N TYR A 283 11.57 -25.85 2.29
CA TYR A 283 11.92 -24.47 1.93
C TYR A 283 10.78 -23.72 1.27
N ALA A 284 9.99 -24.39 0.44
CA ALA A 284 8.80 -23.80 -0.16
C ALA A 284 7.72 -23.44 0.87
N VAL A 285 7.54 -24.27 1.92
CA VAL A 285 6.64 -23.97 3.06
C VAL A 285 7.14 -22.77 3.84
N GLN A 286 8.45 -22.65 4.07
CA GLN A 286 9.03 -21.48 4.73
C GLN A 286 8.87 -20.22 3.88
N LEU A 287 9.06 -20.31 2.57
CA LEU A 287 8.81 -19.19 1.64
C LEU A 287 7.34 -18.78 1.67
N ASP A 288 6.39 -19.74 1.64
CA ASP A 288 4.96 -19.45 1.76
C ASP A 288 4.66 -18.62 3.03
N LEU A 289 5.23 -19.01 4.18
CA LEU A 289 5.11 -18.25 5.42
C LEU A 289 5.71 -16.82 5.31
N ILE A 290 6.90 -16.68 4.72
CA ILE A 290 7.54 -15.37 4.58
C ILE A 290 6.71 -14.46 3.65
N PHE A 291 6.19 -14.99 2.55
CA PHE A 291 5.32 -14.24 1.67
C PHE A 291 3.96 -13.93 2.32
N ALA A 292 3.42 -14.81 3.16
CA ALA A 292 2.23 -14.54 3.96
C ALA A 292 2.46 -13.37 4.94
N LYS A 293 3.61 -13.32 5.65
CA LYS A 293 4.01 -12.17 6.48
C LYS A 293 4.05 -10.87 5.66
N ALA A 294 4.65 -10.90 4.47
CA ALA A 294 4.72 -9.76 3.56
C ALA A 294 3.32 -9.32 3.08
N GLN A 295 2.42 -10.26 2.81
CA GLN A 295 1.04 -9.96 2.42
C GLN A 295 0.27 -9.27 3.55
N VAL A 296 0.43 -9.73 4.80
CA VAL A 296 -0.15 -9.06 5.99
C VAL A 296 0.43 -7.66 6.13
N ALA A 297 1.75 -7.49 5.96
CA ALA A 297 2.40 -6.18 5.99
C ALA A 297 1.81 -5.22 4.96
N TYR A 298 1.60 -5.68 3.73
CA TYR A 298 0.96 -4.89 2.67
C TYR A 298 -0.45 -4.46 3.05
N LYS A 299 -1.27 -5.39 3.57
CA LYS A 299 -2.63 -5.09 4.03
C LYS A 299 -2.67 -4.08 5.16
N MET A 300 -1.69 -4.11 6.08
CA MET A 300 -1.59 -3.20 7.23
C MET A 300 -0.88 -1.88 6.89
N LYS A 301 -0.32 -1.71 5.70
CA LYS A 301 0.61 -0.62 5.35
C LYS A 301 1.73 -0.51 6.39
N ALA A 302 2.34 -1.64 6.69
CA ALA A 302 3.37 -1.78 7.69
C ALA A 302 4.75 -1.39 7.13
N VAL A 303 5.65 -1.01 8.03
CA VAL A 303 7.05 -0.66 7.73
C VAL A 303 7.99 -1.58 8.50
N VAL A 304 9.24 -1.66 8.05
CA VAL A 304 10.31 -2.34 8.79
C VAL A 304 10.80 -1.41 9.90
N PRO A 305 10.64 -1.75 11.18
CA PRO A 305 11.19 -0.95 12.26
C PRO A 305 12.72 -1.16 12.38
N GLN A 306 13.43 -0.17 12.89
CA GLN A 306 14.81 -0.35 13.33
C GLN A 306 14.83 -1.22 14.59
N ILE A 307 15.67 -2.25 14.60
CA ILE A 307 15.75 -3.16 15.75
C ILE A 307 16.95 -2.82 16.61
N GLY A 308 16.75 -2.78 17.93
CA GLY A 308 17.79 -2.56 18.96
C GLY A 308 17.65 -3.48 20.16
N GLU A 309 18.62 -3.42 21.09
CA GLU A 309 18.62 -4.14 22.39
C GLU A 309 18.78 -3.17 23.58
N ASP A 310 18.71 -1.87 23.31
CA ASP A 310 18.93 -0.80 24.29
C ASP A 310 17.67 -0.43 25.12
N GLY A 311 16.59 -1.15 24.92
CA GLY A 311 15.32 -0.91 25.59
C GLY A 311 14.54 0.28 25.03
N LYS A 312 14.95 0.87 23.89
CA LYS A 312 14.26 2.00 23.27
C LYS A 312 13.21 1.55 22.28
N THR A 313 11.97 1.93 22.51
CA THR A 313 10.85 1.73 21.58
C THR A 313 10.28 3.10 21.21
N ILE A 314 10.37 3.47 19.94
CA ILE A 314 9.88 4.73 19.37
C ILE A 314 9.04 4.36 18.16
N LEU A 315 7.74 4.59 18.24
CA LEU A 315 6.78 4.24 17.20
C LEU A 315 6.10 5.52 16.71
N HIS A 316 6.34 5.86 15.48
CA HIS A 316 5.72 6.99 14.81
C HIS A 316 4.40 6.58 14.17
N ALA A 317 3.36 7.35 14.37
CA ALA A 317 2.04 7.09 13.79
C ALA A 317 1.59 5.62 13.93
N ALA A 318 1.85 5.01 15.10
CA ALA A 318 1.53 3.62 15.39
C ALA A 318 0.03 3.37 15.34
N ARG A 319 -0.36 2.28 14.72
CA ARG A 319 -1.76 1.87 14.59
C ARG A 319 -1.94 0.46 15.15
N HIS A 320 -2.98 0.27 15.95
CA HIS A 320 -3.30 -1.07 16.44
C HIS A 320 -3.81 -1.94 15.29
N PRO A 321 -3.15 -3.06 14.96
CA PRO A 321 -3.42 -3.82 13.75
C PRO A 321 -4.80 -4.50 13.70
N LEU A 322 -5.43 -4.73 14.85
CA LEU A 322 -6.75 -5.37 14.96
C LEU A 322 -7.92 -4.36 14.93
N ILE A 323 -7.63 -3.07 14.88
CA ILE A 323 -8.67 -2.04 14.73
C ILE A 323 -8.83 -1.72 13.24
N ALA A 324 -10.08 -1.59 12.79
CA ALA A 324 -10.40 -1.27 11.40
C ALA A 324 -9.70 0.03 10.95
N LYS A 325 -9.19 0.05 9.71
CA LYS A 325 -8.38 1.14 9.17
C LYS A 325 -9.05 2.52 9.23
N GLU A 326 -10.38 2.52 9.10
CA GLU A 326 -11.20 3.72 9.10
C GLU A 326 -11.42 4.28 10.52
N LYS A 327 -11.15 3.47 11.55
CA LYS A 327 -11.39 3.82 12.96
C LYS A 327 -10.09 3.99 13.75
N VAL A 328 -8.98 3.39 13.28
CA VAL A 328 -7.71 3.44 13.99
C VAL A 328 -7.10 4.82 13.88
N VAL A 329 -6.76 5.41 15.02
CA VAL A 329 -6.05 6.70 15.08
C VAL A 329 -4.56 6.45 15.24
N PRO A 330 -3.72 7.02 14.36
CA PRO A 330 -2.27 6.93 14.49
C PRO A 330 -1.79 7.64 15.76
N THR A 331 -0.88 7.00 16.51
CA THR A 331 -0.43 7.48 17.82
C THR A 331 1.10 7.48 17.87
N GLU A 332 1.69 8.54 18.43
CA GLU A 332 3.12 8.62 18.75
C GLU A 332 3.38 7.91 20.08
N ILE A 333 4.33 6.98 20.09
CA ILE A 333 4.70 6.23 21.29
C ILE A 333 6.20 6.28 21.45
N THR A 334 6.66 6.68 22.64
CA THR A 334 8.08 6.65 23.01
C THR A 334 8.21 5.99 24.37
N LEU A 335 9.17 5.10 24.55
CA LEU A 335 9.53 4.46 25.80
C LEU A 335 10.99 4.04 25.77
N GLY A 336 11.73 4.31 26.84
CA GLY A 336 13.13 3.89 27.00
C GLY A 336 14.16 4.84 26.37
N ASP A 337 13.76 6.01 25.88
CA ASP A 337 14.66 7.05 25.36
C ASP A 337 15.01 8.07 26.44
N THR A 338 14.10 8.97 26.78
CA THR A 338 14.28 9.99 27.83
C THR A 338 13.74 9.53 29.18
N PHE A 339 12.88 8.55 29.22
CA PHE A 339 12.27 7.96 30.40
C PHE A 339 12.15 6.44 30.26
N ASP A 340 12.14 5.74 31.40
CA ASP A 340 12.01 4.29 31.50
C ASP A 340 10.60 3.82 31.88
N ALA A 341 9.77 4.72 32.42
CA ALA A 341 8.39 4.45 32.83
C ALA A 341 7.42 5.48 32.26
N LEU A 342 6.34 5.00 31.63
CA LEU A 342 5.24 5.79 31.07
C LEU A 342 3.96 5.53 31.87
N ILE A 343 3.39 6.57 32.50
CA ILE A 343 2.13 6.50 33.24
C ILE A 343 1.03 7.13 32.39
N ILE A 344 0.14 6.30 31.84
CA ILE A 344 -0.93 6.74 30.95
C ILE A 344 -2.21 6.98 31.76
N THR A 345 -2.75 8.20 31.65
CA THR A 345 -3.95 8.63 32.38
C THR A 345 -5.06 9.06 31.41
N GLY A 346 -6.25 9.29 31.91
CA GLY A 346 -7.42 9.67 31.09
C GLY A 346 -8.65 8.79 31.34
N PRO A 347 -9.78 9.03 30.65
CA PRO A 347 -10.98 8.21 30.78
C PRO A 347 -10.79 6.78 30.25
N ASN A 348 -11.56 5.79 30.77
CA ASN A 348 -11.45 4.39 30.31
C ASN A 348 -11.77 4.23 28.83
N THR A 349 -12.71 5.03 28.34
CA THR A 349 -13.08 5.04 26.92
C THR A 349 -12.04 5.69 26.02
N GLY A 350 -11.01 6.34 26.58
CA GLY A 350 -10.01 7.12 25.84
C GLY A 350 -8.96 6.31 25.07
N GLY A 351 -8.91 5.00 25.23
CA GLY A 351 -7.95 4.13 24.50
C GLY A 351 -6.67 3.81 25.26
N LYS A 352 -6.62 3.98 26.59
CA LYS A 352 -5.43 3.65 27.44
C LYS A 352 -4.96 2.21 27.24
N THR A 353 -5.87 1.24 27.40
CA THR A 353 -5.60 -0.19 27.19
C THR A 353 -5.14 -0.49 25.75
N VAL A 354 -5.72 0.22 24.76
CA VAL A 354 -5.32 0.10 23.35
C VAL A 354 -3.87 0.58 23.16
N ALA A 355 -3.48 1.68 23.80
CA ALA A 355 -2.11 2.18 23.75
C ALA A 355 -1.11 1.18 24.34
N LEU A 356 -1.41 0.61 25.53
CA LEU A 356 -0.59 -0.45 26.14
C LEU A 356 -0.48 -1.67 25.23
N LYS A 357 -1.61 -2.17 24.72
CA LYS A 357 -1.63 -3.30 23.78
C LYS A 357 -0.84 -3.00 22.51
N THR A 358 -0.92 -1.78 21.99
CA THR A 358 -0.16 -1.38 20.81
C THR A 358 1.35 -1.46 21.05
N ILE A 359 1.85 -0.97 22.19
CA ILE A 359 3.26 -1.07 22.56
C ILE A 359 3.71 -2.54 22.57
N GLY A 360 2.99 -3.38 23.31
CA GLY A 360 3.36 -4.79 23.47
C GLY A 360 3.23 -5.59 22.18
N LEU A 361 2.11 -5.43 21.46
CA LEU A 361 1.81 -6.19 20.25
C LEU A 361 2.77 -5.85 19.11
N LEU A 362 3.04 -4.56 18.85
CA LEU A 362 3.97 -4.18 17.78
C LEU A 362 5.41 -4.62 18.11
N THR A 363 5.78 -4.63 19.41
CA THR A 363 7.06 -5.18 19.84
C THR A 363 7.13 -6.69 19.57
N LEU A 364 6.10 -7.46 19.96
CA LEU A 364 6.02 -8.90 19.68
C LEU A 364 6.02 -9.19 18.17
N MET A 365 5.29 -8.41 17.38
CA MET A 365 5.27 -8.55 15.93
C MET A 365 6.67 -8.39 15.33
N ALA A 366 7.41 -7.34 15.72
CA ALA A 366 8.77 -7.11 15.24
C ALA A 366 9.72 -8.28 15.65
N MET A 367 9.57 -8.79 16.87
CA MET A 367 10.33 -9.96 17.36
C MET A 367 9.97 -11.27 16.63
N CYS A 368 8.77 -11.37 16.03
CA CYS A 368 8.38 -12.49 15.15
C CYS A 368 8.78 -12.27 13.68
N GLY A 369 9.52 -11.20 13.36
CA GLY A 369 9.87 -10.85 11.99
C GLY A 369 8.68 -10.35 11.15
N LEU A 370 7.67 -9.79 11.79
CA LEU A 370 6.54 -9.12 11.15
C LEU A 370 6.82 -7.61 11.11
N MET A 371 6.57 -7.00 9.95
CA MET A 371 6.60 -5.55 9.82
C MET A 371 5.48 -4.93 10.67
N VAL A 372 5.68 -3.72 11.15
CA VAL A 372 4.76 -3.05 12.09
C VAL A 372 3.95 -1.95 11.40
N PRO A 373 2.65 -1.82 11.68
CA PRO A 373 1.79 -0.75 11.15
C PRO A 373 2.10 0.59 11.83
N ALA A 374 3.25 1.17 11.50
CA ALA A 374 3.77 2.43 12.04
C ALA A 374 4.32 3.32 10.92
N GLY A 375 4.81 4.51 11.23
CA GLY A 375 5.49 5.41 10.33
C GLY A 375 6.96 5.02 10.13
N GLU A 376 7.55 5.50 9.04
CA GLU A 376 8.98 5.33 8.77
C GLU A 376 9.84 5.92 9.89
N GLY A 377 11.01 5.33 10.14
CA GLY A 377 11.90 5.73 11.23
C GLY A 377 11.53 5.15 12.60
N SER A 378 10.43 4.40 12.71
CA SER A 378 10.07 3.69 13.93
C SER A 378 11.15 2.71 14.37
N ARG A 379 11.36 2.61 15.68
CA ARG A 379 12.35 1.74 16.32
C ARG A 379 11.69 0.87 17.37
N VAL A 380 12.10 -0.39 17.45
CA VAL A 380 11.64 -1.36 18.44
C VAL A 380 12.85 -2.03 19.10
N SER A 381 12.85 -2.12 20.42
CA SER A 381 13.83 -2.92 21.14
C SER A 381 13.33 -4.36 21.30
N VAL A 382 14.25 -5.30 21.23
CA VAL A 382 14.00 -6.69 21.57
C VAL A 382 14.09 -6.85 23.09
N PHE A 383 13.14 -7.57 23.66
CA PHE A 383 13.08 -7.87 25.09
C PHE A 383 13.10 -9.37 25.33
N ARG A 384 13.75 -9.76 26.42
CA ARG A 384 13.74 -11.17 26.83
C ARG A 384 12.38 -11.58 27.43
N HIS A 385 11.72 -10.63 28.11
CA HIS A 385 10.42 -10.83 28.72
C HIS A 385 9.50 -9.69 28.37
N ILE A 386 8.34 -10.01 27.82
CA ILE A 386 7.23 -9.07 27.64
C ILE A 386 6.11 -9.56 28.54
N LEU A 387 5.88 -8.83 29.64
CA LEU A 387 4.98 -9.24 30.71
C LEU A 387 3.82 -8.24 30.79
N ALA A 388 2.60 -8.74 30.69
CA ALA A 388 1.41 -7.91 30.66
C ALA A 388 0.42 -8.30 31.77
N ASP A 389 -0.12 -7.34 32.46
CA ASP A 389 -1.29 -7.44 33.29
C ASP A 389 -2.37 -6.57 32.67
N ILE A 390 -3.09 -7.11 31.68
CA ILE A 390 -4.09 -6.42 30.83
C ILE A 390 -5.33 -7.32 30.70
N GLY A 391 -6.48 -6.76 30.95
CA GLY A 391 -7.78 -7.39 30.70
C GLY A 391 -8.64 -7.50 31.96
N ASP A 392 -9.97 -7.43 31.77
CA ASP A 392 -10.98 -7.68 32.77
C ASP A 392 -11.15 -9.22 32.91
N GLU A 393 -10.67 -9.80 33.98
CA GLU A 393 -11.05 -11.16 34.37
C GLU A 393 -12.52 -11.17 34.91
N GLN A 394 -13.49 -10.73 34.12
CA GLN A 394 -14.94 -10.84 34.43
C GLN A 394 -15.46 -12.26 34.18
N SER A 395 -14.63 -13.27 34.32
CA SER A 395 -15.16 -14.64 34.29
C SER A 395 -15.80 -14.96 35.64
N ILE A 396 -17.09 -15.19 35.62
CA ILE A 396 -17.96 -15.56 36.77
C ILE A 396 -17.42 -16.83 37.48
N GLU A 397 -16.52 -17.57 36.90
CA GLU A 397 -15.96 -18.82 37.40
C GLU A 397 -14.79 -18.66 38.38
N GLN A 398 -14.18 -17.46 38.53
CA GLN A 398 -13.08 -17.25 39.48
C GLN A 398 -13.55 -16.46 40.70
N SER A 399 -13.56 -17.10 41.83
CA SER A 399 -14.03 -16.58 43.13
C SER A 399 -13.11 -15.57 43.83
N LEU A 400 -12.01 -15.14 43.17
CA LEU A 400 -11.10 -14.12 43.65
C LEU A 400 -11.61 -12.73 43.25
N SER A 401 -11.52 -11.72 44.12
CA SER A 401 -11.81 -10.34 43.70
C SER A 401 -10.83 -9.91 42.60
N THR A 402 -11.29 -9.05 41.70
CA THR A 402 -10.47 -8.49 40.59
C THR A 402 -9.12 -7.98 41.07
N PHE A 403 -9.07 -7.32 42.21
CA PHE A 403 -7.83 -6.83 42.82
C PHE A 403 -6.86 -7.99 43.15
N SER A 404 -7.34 -9.11 43.73
CA SER A 404 -6.47 -10.22 44.10
C SER A 404 -5.87 -10.93 42.88
N SER A 405 -6.62 -11.08 41.80
CA SER A 405 -6.11 -11.70 40.55
C SER A 405 -5.01 -10.87 39.88
N HIS A 406 -5.22 -9.52 39.81
CA HIS A 406 -4.16 -8.61 39.34
C HIS A 406 -2.92 -8.67 40.21
N MET A 407 -3.08 -8.64 41.56
CA MET A 407 -1.94 -8.70 42.48
C MET A 407 -1.16 -10.01 42.37
N VAL A 408 -1.82 -11.16 42.21
CA VAL A 408 -1.14 -12.44 41.99
C VAL A 408 -0.32 -12.41 40.70
N ASN A 409 -0.86 -11.83 39.63
CA ASN A 409 -0.11 -11.70 38.37
C ASN A 409 1.07 -10.73 38.50
N ILE A 410 0.86 -9.57 39.14
CA ILE A 410 1.92 -8.56 39.39
C ILE A 410 3.03 -9.16 40.28
N ILE A 411 2.70 -9.94 41.30
CA ILE A 411 3.71 -10.65 42.12
C ILE A 411 4.58 -11.57 41.26
N ARG A 412 3.97 -12.31 40.31
CA ARG A 412 4.71 -13.17 39.39
C ARG A 412 5.61 -12.35 38.44
N ILE A 413 5.09 -11.24 37.94
CA ILE A 413 5.84 -10.28 37.12
C ILE A 413 7.06 -9.77 37.89
N LEU A 414 6.88 -9.34 39.14
CA LEU A 414 7.95 -8.86 40.01
C LEU A 414 9.06 -9.91 40.25
N GLN A 415 8.71 -11.19 40.27
CA GLN A 415 9.65 -12.28 40.44
C GLN A 415 10.51 -12.57 39.20
N VAL A 416 9.98 -12.34 38.01
CA VAL A 416 10.62 -12.66 36.72
C VAL A 416 11.30 -11.44 36.09
N ALA A 417 10.82 -10.25 36.40
CA ALA A 417 11.27 -9.00 35.80
C ALA A 417 12.76 -8.69 36.05
N ASP A 418 13.47 -8.34 34.97
CA ASP A 418 14.85 -7.89 34.92
C ASP A 418 15.03 -6.71 33.96
N SER A 419 16.26 -6.21 33.78
CA SER A 419 16.58 -5.08 32.93
C SER A 419 16.29 -5.29 31.43
N SER A 420 16.05 -6.55 31.00
CA SER A 420 15.67 -6.92 29.64
C SER A 420 14.16 -7.14 29.47
N SER A 421 13.35 -6.61 30.41
CA SER A 421 11.90 -6.80 30.44
C SER A 421 11.14 -5.56 30.01
N LEU A 422 10.07 -5.76 29.21
CA LEU A 422 9.02 -4.79 28.95
C LEU A 422 7.78 -5.19 29.77
N ILE A 423 7.29 -4.28 30.59
CA ILE A 423 6.18 -4.50 31.52
C ILE A 423 5.03 -3.58 31.19
N LEU A 424 3.83 -4.16 31.06
CA LEU A 424 2.61 -3.47 30.67
C LEU A 424 1.54 -3.74 31.73
N LEU A 425 1.14 -2.73 32.50
CA LEU A 425 0.18 -2.88 33.61
C LEU A 425 -1.05 -2.00 33.35
N ASP A 426 -2.20 -2.62 33.22
CA ASP A 426 -3.45 -1.87 33.04
C ASP A 426 -4.16 -1.65 34.41
N GLU A 427 -4.70 -0.48 34.62
CA GLU A 427 -5.45 -0.06 35.82
C GLU A 427 -4.70 -0.37 37.16
N LEU A 428 -3.40 -0.09 37.19
CA LEU A 428 -2.55 -0.41 38.32
C LEU A 428 -3.08 0.16 39.63
N GLY A 429 -3.31 -0.73 40.59
CA GLY A 429 -3.81 -0.39 41.94
C GLY A 429 -5.34 -0.31 42.03
N ALA A 430 -6.09 -0.51 40.97
CA ALA A 430 -7.56 -0.47 41.00
C ALA A 430 -8.17 -1.63 41.79
N GLY A 431 -9.39 -1.44 42.28
CA GLY A 431 -10.15 -2.48 42.96
C GLY A 431 -9.96 -2.56 44.49
N THR A 432 -9.25 -1.59 45.11
CA THR A 432 -9.10 -1.43 46.54
C THR A 432 -9.35 0.01 46.98
N ASP A 433 -9.12 0.32 48.27
CA ASP A 433 -9.14 1.72 48.75
C ASP A 433 -8.22 2.60 47.88
N PRO A 434 -8.67 3.76 47.39
CA PRO A 434 -7.90 4.59 46.46
C PRO A 434 -6.55 5.06 47.02
N VAL A 435 -6.44 5.32 48.31
CA VAL A 435 -5.19 5.78 48.93
C VAL A 435 -4.20 4.63 49.04
N GLU A 436 -4.66 3.44 49.47
CA GLU A 436 -3.85 2.24 49.53
C GLU A 436 -3.42 1.78 48.13
N GLY A 437 -4.36 1.79 47.17
CA GLY A 437 -4.11 1.43 45.78
C GLY A 437 -3.05 2.32 45.12
N ALA A 438 -3.12 3.64 45.30
CA ALA A 438 -2.15 4.58 44.77
C ALA A 438 -0.75 4.39 45.40
N ALA A 439 -0.68 4.22 46.73
CA ALA A 439 0.59 3.97 47.43
C ALA A 439 1.24 2.65 46.98
N LEU A 440 0.45 1.58 46.85
CA LEU A 440 0.93 0.27 46.36
C LEU A 440 1.40 0.37 44.92
N ALA A 441 0.65 1.03 44.05
CA ALA A 441 1.02 1.23 42.65
C ALA A 441 2.35 1.98 42.53
N GLN A 442 2.55 3.05 43.31
CA GLN A 442 3.80 3.79 43.33
C GLN A 442 4.98 2.92 43.78
N ALA A 443 4.80 2.10 44.84
CA ALA A 443 5.81 1.18 45.32
C ALA A 443 6.20 0.12 44.27
N ILE A 444 5.20 -0.46 43.55
CA ILE A 444 5.42 -1.41 42.47
C ILE A 444 6.22 -0.75 41.34
N ILE A 445 5.87 0.47 40.89
CA ILE A 445 6.60 1.21 39.87
C ILE A 445 8.07 1.44 40.30
N GLN A 446 8.30 1.87 41.54
CA GLN A 446 9.65 2.08 42.06
C GLN A 446 10.48 0.80 42.08
N GLU A 447 9.91 -0.32 42.53
CA GLU A 447 10.59 -1.60 42.57
C GLU A 447 10.95 -2.07 41.15
N LEU A 448 10.02 -1.99 40.20
CA LEU A 448 10.25 -2.37 38.82
C LEU A 448 11.32 -1.49 38.15
N ARG A 449 11.26 -0.18 38.35
CA ARG A 449 12.31 0.74 37.86
C ARG A 449 13.68 0.45 38.49
N GLY A 450 13.73 0.09 39.79
CA GLY A 450 14.95 -0.36 40.46
C GLY A 450 15.61 -1.57 39.78
N LYS A 451 14.85 -2.42 39.07
CA LYS A 451 15.32 -3.54 38.26
C LYS A 451 15.74 -3.15 36.83
N GLY A 452 15.58 -1.88 36.43
CA GLY A 452 15.95 -1.36 35.12
C GLY A 452 15.03 -1.76 33.98
N VAL A 453 13.78 -2.15 34.25
CA VAL A 453 12.79 -2.53 33.26
C VAL A 453 12.33 -1.35 32.41
N ARG A 454 11.67 -1.64 31.30
CA ARG A 454 10.83 -0.65 30.59
C ARG A 454 9.38 -0.89 30.97
N LEU A 455 8.72 0.15 31.48
CA LEU A 455 7.38 0.06 32.07
C LEU A 455 6.41 1.01 31.37
N ALA A 456 5.26 0.50 30.99
CA ALA A 456 4.10 1.37 30.71
C ALA A 456 2.92 0.90 31.55
N CYS A 457 2.24 1.82 32.20
CA CYS A 457 1.07 1.47 33.00
C CYS A 457 -0.04 2.50 32.84
N THR A 458 -1.28 2.07 33.06
CA THR A 458 -2.43 2.97 33.12
C THR A 458 -2.94 3.11 34.54
N THR A 459 -3.51 4.28 34.85
CA THR A 459 -4.10 4.53 36.15
C THR A 459 -5.13 5.65 36.11
N HIS A 460 -5.93 5.73 37.15
CA HIS A 460 -6.87 6.83 37.42
C HIS A 460 -6.42 7.72 38.58
N TYR A 461 -5.34 7.36 39.29
CA TYR A 461 -4.92 8.04 40.52
C TYR A 461 -4.18 9.34 40.25
N ALA A 462 -4.61 10.42 40.91
CA ALA A 462 -3.96 11.72 40.79
C ALA A 462 -2.54 11.74 41.40
N GLU A 463 -2.31 10.91 42.42
CA GLU A 463 -1.03 10.73 43.09
C GLU A 463 0.06 10.21 42.15
N LEU A 464 -0.29 9.28 41.22
CA LEU A 464 0.64 8.78 40.25
C LEU A 464 0.95 9.78 39.15
N LYS A 465 0.00 10.67 38.78
CA LYS A 465 0.27 11.79 37.89
C LYS A 465 1.31 12.75 38.51
N ALA A 466 1.13 13.06 39.81
CA ALA A 466 2.07 13.89 40.54
C ALA A 466 3.44 13.25 40.73
N TYR A 467 3.47 11.95 41.01
CA TYR A 467 4.69 11.13 41.07
C TYR A 467 5.49 11.19 39.75
N ALA A 468 4.83 11.07 38.59
CA ALA A 468 5.50 11.16 37.31
C ALA A 468 6.11 12.56 37.04
N ILE A 469 5.47 13.65 37.50
CA ILE A 469 6.02 14.99 37.35
C ILE A 469 7.28 15.20 38.25
N GLN A 470 7.28 14.58 39.42
CA GLN A 470 8.33 14.81 40.44
C GLN A 470 9.52 13.86 40.28
N THR A 471 9.37 12.74 39.53
CA THR A 471 10.35 11.65 39.48
C THR A 471 11.07 11.63 38.13
N PRO A 472 12.36 11.97 38.06
CA PRO A 472 13.12 11.85 36.82
C PRO A 472 13.07 10.42 36.24
N GLY A 473 12.89 10.32 34.94
CA GLY A 473 12.78 9.02 34.21
C GLY A 473 11.38 8.40 34.25
N VAL A 474 10.40 9.05 34.87
CA VAL A 474 8.98 8.71 34.77
C VAL A 474 8.27 9.80 33.98
N GLU A 475 7.46 9.44 33.01
CA GLU A 475 6.75 10.40 32.17
C GLU A 475 5.25 10.20 32.24
N ASN A 476 4.48 11.30 32.18
CA ASN A 476 3.04 11.23 32.03
C ASN A 476 2.65 11.04 30.56
N GLY A 477 1.63 10.23 30.34
CA GLY A 477 0.90 10.15 29.09
C GLY A 477 -0.58 10.38 29.33
N SER A 478 -1.28 11.03 28.40
CA SER A 478 -2.72 11.18 28.47
C SER A 478 -3.39 10.75 27.17
N CYS A 479 -4.49 10.01 27.29
CA CYS A 479 -5.36 9.80 26.14
C CYS A 479 -6.28 11.01 25.98
N GLU A 480 -6.15 11.68 24.84
CA GLU A 480 -6.93 12.88 24.51
C GLU A 480 -8.42 12.55 24.42
N PHE A 481 -9.25 13.41 24.96
CA PHE A 481 -10.70 13.29 24.95
C PHE A 481 -11.33 14.60 24.51
N ASP A 482 -12.16 14.56 23.48
CA ASP A 482 -12.89 15.75 23.02
C ASP A 482 -14.16 15.97 23.87
N VAL A 483 -14.09 16.93 24.76
CA VAL A 483 -15.22 17.31 25.61
C VAL A 483 -16.35 17.92 24.77
N ALA A 484 -16.06 18.49 23.58
CA ALA A 484 -17.08 19.09 22.74
C ALA A 484 -17.96 18.04 22.06
N THR A 485 -17.41 16.93 21.63
CA THR A 485 -18.15 15.84 20.99
C THR A 485 -18.49 14.70 21.93
N LEU A 486 -17.93 14.65 23.14
CA LEU A 486 -17.95 13.54 24.10
C LEU A 486 -17.38 12.24 23.48
N GLN A 487 -16.43 12.38 22.54
CA GLN A 487 -15.79 11.25 21.89
C GLN A 487 -14.30 11.18 22.25
N PRO A 488 -13.73 9.99 22.43
CA PRO A 488 -12.30 9.84 22.52
C PRO A 488 -11.67 10.14 21.16
N THR A 489 -10.57 10.89 21.17
CA THR A 489 -9.78 11.07 19.95
C THR A 489 -8.82 9.92 19.71
N TYR A 490 -8.61 9.06 20.71
CA TYR A 490 -7.66 7.94 20.74
C TYR A 490 -6.18 8.34 20.54
N ARG A 491 -5.86 9.62 20.61
CA ARG A 491 -4.48 10.12 20.55
C ARG A 491 -3.82 10.02 21.92
N LEU A 492 -2.62 9.47 21.97
CA LEU A 492 -1.77 9.45 23.15
C LEU A 492 -0.86 10.70 23.14
N LEU A 493 -0.94 11.48 24.19
CA LEU A 493 -0.15 12.69 24.40
C LEU A 493 0.88 12.40 25.49
N ILE A 494 2.16 12.29 25.13
CA ILE A 494 3.27 12.06 26.07
C ILE A 494 3.78 13.43 26.60
N GLY A 495 4.16 13.49 27.87
CA GLY A 495 4.65 14.70 28.54
C GLY A 495 3.56 15.51 29.25
N VAL A 496 2.30 15.10 29.18
CA VAL A 496 1.18 15.82 29.82
C VAL A 496 0.28 14.85 30.57
N PRO A 497 0.01 15.07 31.86
CA PRO A 497 -0.98 14.29 32.60
C PRO A 497 -2.40 14.59 32.11
N GLY A 498 -3.25 13.57 32.00
CA GLY A 498 -4.62 13.74 31.56
C GLY A 498 -5.51 14.42 32.60
N LYS A 499 -6.41 15.29 32.13
CA LYS A 499 -7.46 15.88 32.96
C LYS A 499 -8.54 14.88 33.31
N SER A 500 -9.13 15.07 34.47
CA SER A 500 -10.40 14.45 34.82
C SER A 500 -11.55 15.23 34.18
N ASN A 501 -12.25 14.62 33.22
CA ASN A 501 -13.36 15.27 32.51
C ASN A 501 -14.75 14.84 33.05
N ALA A 502 -14.81 14.17 34.20
CA ALA A 502 -16.06 13.62 34.76
C ALA A 502 -17.17 14.67 34.88
N PHE A 503 -16.87 15.83 35.42
CA PHE A 503 -17.86 16.92 35.60
C PHE A 503 -18.34 17.50 34.26
N ALA A 504 -17.44 17.67 33.30
CA ALA A 504 -17.81 18.16 31.98
C ALA A 504 -18.67 17.14 31.21
N ILE A 505 -18.32 15.87 31.30
CA ILE A 505 -19.06 14.76 30.70
C ILE A 505 -20.47 14.65 31.31
N THR A 506 -20.59 14.61 32.64
CA THR A 506 -21.88 14.46 33.33
C THR A 506 -22.81 15.65 33.10
N GLN A 507 -22.27 16.88 33.08
CA GLN A 507 -23.04 18.07 32.74
C GLN A 507 -23.59 18.00 31.31
N ARG A 508 -22.83 17.50 30.37
CA ARG A 508 -23.22 17.40 28.97
C ARG A 508 -24.21 16.27 28.73
N LEU A 509 -24.12 15.20 29.51
CA LEU A 509 -25.10 14.11 29.53
C LEU A 509 -26.46 14.53 30.15
N GLY A 510 -26.55 15.76 30.66
CA GLY A 510 -27.82 16.31 31.14
C GLY A 510 -28.00 16.24 32.66
N MET A 511 -26.93 16.01 33.43
CA MET A 511 -27.01 16.12 34.90
C MET A 511 -27.31 17.58 35.32
N ASP A 512 -28.15 17.75 36.32
CA ASP A 512 -28.49 19.08 36.85
C ASP A 512 -27.20 19.82 37.23
N PRO A 513 -26.96 21.03 36.68
CA PRO A 513 -25.77 21.84 37.00
C PRO A 513 -25.51 21.99 38.49
N ARG A 514 -26.56 22.13 39.30
CA ARG A 514 -26.46 22.25 40.75
C ARG A 514 -25.80 21.05 41.42
N ILE A 515 -26.06 19.84 40.94
CA ILE A 515 -25.41 18.61 41.44
C ILE A 515 -23.93 18.62 41.05
N VAL A 516 -23.62 19.01 39.83
CA VAL A 516 -22.23 19.08 39.33
C VAL A 516 -21.42 20.15 40.11
N ASP A 517 -22.03 21.30 40.41
CA ASP A 517 -21.36 22.37 41.15
C ASP A 517 -21.18 21.96 42.63
N GLN A 518 -22.17 21.34 43.27
CA GLN A 518 -22.00 20.76 44.62
C GLN A 518 -20.86 19.71 44.64
N ALA A 519 -20.80 18.83 43.62
CA ALA A 519 -19.72 17.85 43.52
C ALA A 519 -18.34 18.49 43.34
N ARG A 520 -18.25 19.59 42.59
CA ARG A 520 -16.99 20.39 42.49
C ARG A 520 -16.56 21.01 43.82
N GLU A 521 -17.51 21.48 44.61
CA GLU A 521 -17.22 22.05 45.94
C GLU A 521 -16.72 21.00 46.94
N LEU A 522 -17.13 19.74 46.77
CA LEU A 522 -16.68 18.62 47.62
C LEU A 522 -15.26 18.13 47.29
N VAL A 523 -14.73 18.46 46.10
CA VAL A 523 -13.36 18.11 45.75
C VAL A 523 -12.36 19.01 46.49
N SER A 524 -11.28 18.45 47.05
CA SER A 524 -10.28 19.17 47.81
C SER A 524 -9.66 20.34 47.04
N ARG A 525 -9.28 21.41 47.71
CA ARG A 525 -8.64 22.59 47.10
C ARG A 525 -7.29 22.24 46.43
N GLU A 526 -6.55 21.28 46.98
CA GLU A 526 -5.26 20.80 46.43
C GLU A 526 -5.45 20.06 45.11
N SER A 527 -6.46 19.14 45.00
CA SER A 527 -6.81 18.47 43.79
C SER A 527 -7.27 19.44 42.69
N ASN A 528 -8.06 20.47 43.05
CA ASN A 528 -8.50 21.50 42.13
C ASN A 528 -7.36 22.36 41.59
N ALA A 529 -6.39 22.72 42.42
CA ALA A 529 -5.21 23.51 42.02
C ALA A 529 -4.33 22.70 41.06
N PHE A 530 -4.10 21.42 41.32
CA PHE A 530 -3.37 20.50 40.45
C PHE A 530 -4.05 20.36 39.09
N GLU A 531 -5.35 20.08 39.03
CA GLU A 531 -6.12 19.96 37.79
C GLU A 531 -6.13 21.26 36.95
N GLN A 532 -6.07 22.45 37.59
CA GLN A 532 -5.93 23.73 36.88
C GLN A 532 -4.57 23.86 36.22
N VAL A 533 -3.47 23.43 36.88
CA VAL A 533 -2.12 23.43 36.28
C VAL A 533 -2.04 22.48 35.10
N VAL A 534 -2.54 21.26 35.25
CA VAL A 534 -2.64 20.28 34.19
C VAL A 534 -3.42 20.84 32.99
N GLY A 535 -4.52 21.56 33.26
CA GLY A 535 -5.32 22.18 32.22
C GLY A 535 -4.59 23.22 31.39
N ARG A 536 -3.77 24.06 32.04
CA ARG A 536 -2.94 25.05 31.34
C ARG A 536 -1.86 24.36 30.48
N LEU A 537 -1.22 23.34 31.03
CA LEU A 537 -0.20 22.57 30.28
C LEU A 537 -0.76 21.92 29.04
N GLU A 538 -1.97 21.32 29.08
CA GLU A 538 -2.63 20.76 27.90
C GLU A 538 -2.95 21.83 26.84
N GLU A 539 -3.46 23.00 27.29
CA GLU A 539 -3.80 24.11 26.39
C GLU A 539 -2.55 24.67 25.70
N ASP A 540 -1.48 24.90 26.47
CA ASP A 540 -0.22 25.42 25.92
C ASP A 540 0.42 24.42 24.94
N ARG A 541 0.37 23.14 25.25
CA ARG A 541 0.84 22.09 24.37
C ARG A 541 0.03 22.03 23.07
N ARG A 542 -1.31 22.10 23.16
CA ARG A 542 -2.16 22.12 21.96
C ARG A 542 -1.81 23.29 21.04
N LYS A 543 -1.57 24.48 21.62
CA LYS A 543 -1.10 25.63 20.84
C LYS A 543 0.25 25.38 20.17
N MET A 544 1.18 24.71 20.88
CA MET A 544 2.48 24.34 20.29
C MET A 544 2.34 23.30 19.17
N GLU A 545 1.47 22.30 19.31
CA GLU A 545 1.21 21.30 18.26
C GLU A 545 0.61 21.94 17.01
N ASP A 546 -0.39 22.81 17.15
CA ASP A 546 -0.99 23.54 16.03
C ASP A 546 0.08 24.40 15.30
N GLN A 547 0.99 25.03 16.06
CA GLN A 547 2.09 25.79 15.47
C GLN A 547 3.10 24.88 14.74
N LEU A 548 3.44 23.72 15.30
CA LEU A 548 4.34 22.75 14.67
C LEU A 548 3.73 22.16 13.39
N GLU A 549 2.44 21.89 13.38
CA GLU A 549 1.75 21.39 12.18
C GLU A 549 1.75 22.45 11.08
N THR A 550 1.48 23.70 11.43
CA THR A 550 1.55 24.84 10.51
C THR A 550 2.96 25.01 9.94
N LEU A 551 3.99 24.89 10.79
CA LEU A 551 5.39 24.97 10.38
C LEU A 551 5.78 23.79 9.46
N ARG A 552 5.35 22.57 9.76
CA ARG A 552 5.59 21.39 8.91
C ARG A 552 4.93 21.53 7.56
N ALA A 553 3.68 21.97 7.51
CA ALA A 553 2.97 22.24 6.26
C ALA A 553 3.69 23.31 5.42
N SER A 554 4.13 24.39 6.06
CA SER A 554 4.89 25.47 5.41
C SER A 554 6.26 24.98 4.89
N ALA A 555 6.97 24.15 5.67
CA ALA A 555 8.25 23.57 5.27
C ALA A 555 8.10 22.60 4.09
N ALA A 556 7.05 21.76 4.10
CA ALA A 556 6.76 20.86 2.99
C ALA A 556 6.42 21.63 1.71
N GLN A 557 5.65 22.71 1.81
CA GLN A 557 5.33 23.57 0.67
C GLN A 557 6.59 24.30 0.14
N ALA A 558 7.46 24.77 1.02
CA ALA A 558 8.72 25.39 0.62
C ALA A 558 9.64 24.39 -0.08
N GLN A 559 9.70 23.15 0.38
CA GLN A 559 10.48 22.10 -0.24
C GLN A 559 9.96 21.72 -1.64
N GLN A 560 8.64 21.63 -1.80
CA GLN A 560 8.03 21.40 -3.11
C GLN A 560 8.33 22.54 -4.09
N SER A 561 8.20 23.80 -3.62
CA SER A 561 8.51 24.96 -4.44
C SER A 561 10.00 25.03 -4.83
N ALA A 562 10.91 24.61 -3.95
CA ALA A 562 12.32 24.52 -4.25
C ALA A 562 12.62 23.46 -5.34
N GLN A 563 12.03 22.26 -5.21
CA GLN A 563 12.17 21.20 -6.21
C GLN A 563 11.62 21.62 -7.59
N GLU A 564 10.49 22.32 -7.61
CA GLU A 564 9.89 22.82 -8.84
C GLU A 564 10.77 23.91 -9.49
N ALA A 565 11.35 24.79 -8.67
CA ALA A 565 12.30 25.80 -9.14
C ALA A 565 13.59 25.18 -9.73
N ASP A 566 14.13 24.16 -9.10
CA ASP A 566 15.31 23.44 -9.60
C ASP A 566 15.00 22.73 -10.93
N ARG A 567 13.84 22.08 -11.05
CA ARG A 567 13.42 21.46 -12.30
C ARG A 567 13.26 22.48 -13.43
N LEU A 568 12.60 23.61 -13.16
CA LEU A 568 12.45 24.70 -14.14
C LEU A 568 13.79 25.27 -14.57
N LYS A 569 14.75 25.37 -13.64
CA LYS A 569 16.13 25.81 -13.94
C LYS A 569 16.85 24.84 -14.87
N GLU A 570 16.77 23.53 -14.59
CA GLU A 570 17.37 22.50 -15.45
C GLU A 570 16.75 22.50 -16.86
N GLU A 571 15.42 22.62 -16.94
CA GLU A 571 14.71 22.73 -18.23
C GLU A 571 15.15 23.98 -19.01
N ALA A 572 15.28 25.13 -18.34
CA ALA A 572 15.73 26.38 -18.96
C ALA A 572 17.19 26.28 -19.44
N GLU A 573 18.08 25.68 -18.65
CA GLU A 573 19.49 25.45 -19.05
C GLU A 573 19.60 24.47 -20.23
N ALA A 574 18.76 23.43 -20.26
CA ALA A 574 18.72 22.48 -21.37
C ALA A 574 18.22 23.15 -22.65
N GLN A 575 17.23 24.05 -22.53
CA GLN A 575 16.68 24.80 -23.65
C GLN A 575 17.69 25.84 -24.20
N ALA A 576 18.38 26.56 -23.32
CA ALA A 576 19.43 27.49 -23.68
C ALA A 576 20.61 26.79 -24.42
N LYS A 577 21.01 25.59 -23.94
CA LYS A 577 22.05 24.80 -24.66
C LYS A 577 21.60 24.38 -26.05
N LYS A 578 20.34 24.00 -26.24
CA LYS A 578 19.81 23.66 -27.58
C LYS A 578 19.77 24.86 -28.52
N GLU A 579 19.41 26.05 -28.02
CA GLU A 579 19.39 27.26 -28.81
C GLU A 579 20.80 27.69 -29.24
N VAL A 580 21.77 27.59 -28.31
CA VAL A 580 23.19 27.88 -28.63
C VAL A 580 23.72 26.91 -29.67
N GLU A 581 23.44 25.63 -29.56
CA GLU A 581 23.88 24.64 -30.54
C GLU A 581 23.23 24.85 -31.91
N ARG A 582 21.94 25.21 -31.94
CA ARG A 582 21.24 25.57 -33.17
C ARG A 582 21.85 26.82 -33.84
N ALA A 583 22.13 27.85 -33.06
CA ALA A 583 22.78 29.06 -33.55
C ALA A 583 24.19 28.77 -34.09
N ARG A 584 24.96 27.88 -33.45
CA ARG A 584 26.28 27.42 -33.95
C ARG A 584 26.16 26.69 -35.29
N GLN A 585 25.17 25.81 -35.44
CA GLN A 585 24.93 25.10 -36.69
C GLN A 585 24.53 26.05 -37.83
N GLU A 586 23.66 27.02 -37.56
CA GLU A 586 23.26 28.05 -38.52
C GLU A 586 24.45 28.93 -38.94
N ALA A 587 25.26 29.35 -37.97
CA ALA A 587 26.49 30.11 -38.25
C ALA A 587 27.48 29.30 -39.10
N ALA A 588 27.68 28.00 -38.78
CA ALA A 588 28.56 27.14 -39.60
C ALA A 588 28.05 26.97 -41.02
N GLN A 589 26.74 26.86 -41.23
CA GLN A 589 26.16 26.80 -42.58
C GLN A 589 26.34 28.09 -43.37
N ILE A 590 26.20 29.25 -42.71
CA ILE A 590 26.43 30.56 -43.33
C ILE A 590 27.91 30.68 -43.77
N VAL A 591 28.86 30.34 -42.89
CA VAL A 591 30.30 30.36 -43.20
C VAL A 591 30.62 29.42 -44.37
N GLN A 592 30.07 28.19 -44.38
CA GLN A 592 30.29 27.24 -45.47
C GLN A 592 29.74 27.73 -46.80
N LYS A 593 28.53 28.30 -46.83
CA LYS A 593 27.94 28.90 -48.04
C LYS A 593 28.74 30.10 -48.54
N THR A 594 29.22 30.96 -47.62
CA THR A 594 30.04 32.11 -47.96
C THR A 594 31.38 31.66 -48.53
N ARG A 595 32.02 30.62 -47.96
CA ARG A 595 33.28 30.04 -48.49
C ARG A 595 33.08 29.45 -49.87
N GLN A 596 32.03 28.68 -50.12
CA GLN A 596 31.73 28.12 -51.46
C GLN A 596 31.53 29.21 -52.51
N ARG A 597 30.84 30.31 -52.17
CA ARG A 597 30.66 31.46 -53.07
C ARG A 597 31.98 32.22 -53.32
N ALA A 598 32.79 32.38 -52.31
CA ALA A 598 34.10 32.97 -52.44
C ALA A 598 35.05 32.17 -53.37
N ASP A 599 35.05 30.82 -53.15
CA ASP A 599 35.83 29.89 -54.01
C ASP A 599 35.34 29.90 -55.46
N ALA A 600 34.02 30.01 -55.69
CA ALA A 600 33.44 30.16 -57.03
C ALA A 600 33.90 31.47 -57.71
N LEU A 601 33.88 32.61 -57.00
CA LEU A 601 34.34 33.90 -57.50
C LEU A 601 35.86 33.90 -57.77
N VAL A 602 36.65 33.25 -56.94
CA VAL A 602 38.11 33.09 -57.15
C VAL A 602 38.34 32.25 -58.41
N ASN A 603 37.62 31.14 -58.61
CA ASN A 603 37.74 30.32 -59.81
C ASN A 603 37.36 31.13 -61.11
N GLU A 604 36.29 31.92 -61.03
CA GLU A 604 35.81 32.78 -62.10
C GLU A 604 36.90 33.85 -62.42
N LEU A 605 37.52 34.43 -61.43
CA LEU A 605 38.64 35.34 -61.56
C LEU A 605 39.88 34.67 -62.16
N GLU A 606 40.19 33.39 -61.77
CA GLU A 606 41.30 32.66 -62.39
C GLU A 606 41.09 32.29 -63.86
N GLU A 607 39.80 31.92 -64.20
CA GLU A 607 39.42 31.68 -65.62
C GLU A 607 39.53 32.95 -66.47
N LEU A 608 39.07 34.06 -65.94
CA LEU A 608 39.26 35.39 -66.63
C LEU A 608 40.72 35.78 -66.75
N ARG A 609 41.62 35.42 -65.83
CA ARG A 609 43.05 35.65 -65.84
C ARG A 609 43.77 34.73 -66.84
N ARG A 610 43.27 33.55 -67.11
CA ARG A 610 43.85 32.59 -68.13
C ARG A 610 43.53 33.01 -69.56
N GLN A 611 42.50 33.84 -69.77
CA GLN A 611 42.14 34.41 -71.06
C GLN A 611 43.06 35.64 -71.34
N LYS A 612 44.30 35.40 -71.82
CA LYS A 612 45.25 36.47 -72.16
C LYS A 612 44.67 37.47 -73.16
N ASN A 613 44.68 38.73 -72.78
CA ASN A 613 44.49 39.90 -73.67
C ASN A 613 43.04 40.22 -74.15
N LYS A 614 42.03 40.31 -73.23
CA LYS A 614 40.88 41.18 -73.49
C LYS A 614 40.56 42.02 -72.25
N GLN A 615 40.47 43.39 -72.47
CA GLN A 615 39.89 44.23 -71.41
C GLN A 615 38.55 43.67 -70.93
N LEU A 616 38.42 43.45 -69.60
CA LEU A 616 37.12 43.01 -68.98
C LEU A 616 35.98 43.89 -69.51
N SER A 617 34.99 43.27 -70.13
CA SER A 617 33.76 43.94 -70.53
C SER A 617 33.03 44.55 -69.34
N ALA A 618 32.27 45.64 -69.58
CA ALA A 618 31.44 46.29 -68.54
C ALA A 618 30.53 45.34 -67.83
N GLU A 619 30.02 44.33 -68.52
CA GLU A 619 29.15 43.25 -67.94
C GLU A 619 29.90 42.30 -67.00
N GLN A 620 31.19 41.94 -67.32
CA GLN A 620 32.00 41.09 -66.48
C GLN A 620 32.39 41.78 -65.16
N LYS A 621 32.72 43.09 -65.23
CA LYS A 621 32.95 43.95 -64.06
C LYS A 621 31.72 44.13 -63.22
N ALA A 622 30.53 44.23 -63.88
CA ALA A 622 29.20 44.29 -63.13
C ALA A 622 28.86 42.99 -62.43
N ARG A 623 29.14 41.81 -63.06
CA ARG A 623 28.94 40.48 -62.42
C ARG A 623 29.88 40.26 -61.21
N LEU A 624 31.14 40.61 -61.30
CA LEU A 624 32.11 40.56 -60.22
C LEU A 624 31.73 41.47 -59.05
N ARG A 625 31.27 42.70 -59.34
CA ARG A 625 30.78 43.63 -58.33
C ARG A 625 29.50 43.16 -57.69
N SER A 626 28.56 42.55 -58.46
CA SER A 626 27.34 41.96 -57.95
C SER A 626 27.62 40.76 -57.03
N GLY A 627 28.55 39.83 -57.44
CA GLY A 627 28.97 38.70 -56.63
C GLY A 627 29.67 39.12 -55.35
N MET A 628 30.52 40.15 -55.34
CA MET A 628 31.13 40.73 -54.15
C MET A 628 30.08 41.33 -53.19
N LYS A 629 29.07 42.01 -53.73
CA LYS A 629 27.98 42.63 -52.96
C LYS A 629 27.04 41.56 -52.36
N GLU A 630 26.83 40.44 -53.05
CA GLU A 630 26.13 39.27 -52.52
C GLU A 630 26.91 38.53 -51.43
N LEU A 631 28.24 38.48 -51.54
CA LEU A 631 29.08 37.93 -50.46
C LEU A 631 29.06 38.80 -49.20
N GLU A 632 29.12 40.15 -49.37
CA GLU A 632 28.97 41.08 -48.25
C GLU A 632 27.60 40.94 -47.56
N SER A 633 26.50 40.88 -48.36
CA SER A 633 25.17 40.73 -47.81
C SER A 633 24.86 39.35 -47.17
N SER A 634 25.62 38.30 -47.55
CA SER A 634 25.46 36.93 -46.98
C SER A 634 26.33 36.70 -45.77
N SER A 635 27.34 37.52 -45.51
CA SER A 635 28.21 37.41 -44.35
C SER A 635 27.72 38.18 -43.11
N ASP A 636 26.76 39.07 -43.26
CA ASP A 636 26.16 39.84 -42.14
C ASP A 636 24.62 39.77 -42.15
N PRO A 637 24.01 38.73 -41.51
CA PRO A 637 22.55 38.60 -41.42
C PRO A 637 21.91 39.66 -40.51
N VAL A 638 22.67 40.50 -39.81
CA VAL A 638 22.16 41.46 -38.81
C VAL A 638 21.95 42.87 -39.35
N HIS A 639 22.36 43.15 -40.61
CA HIS A 639 22.05 44.42 -41.20
C HIS A 639 20.58 44.53 -41.68
N GLN A 640 19.66 44.62 -40.70
CA GLN A 640 18.37 45.27 -40.95
C GLN A 640 18.66 46.78 -41.16
N ARG A 641 18.07 47.32 -42.20
CA ARG A 641 18.20 48.73 -42.60
C ARG A 641 17.99 49.64 -41.38
N ARG A 642 19.06 50.33 -40.97
CA ARG A 642 18.98 51.43 -40.01
C ARG A 642 18.18 52.57 -40.67
N ASP A 643 17.06 52.88 -40.07
CA ASP A 643 16.28 54.06 -40.42
C ASP A 643 16.80 55.22 -39.55
N ASP A 644 17.91 55.84 -40.01
CA ASP A 644 18.62 56.89 -39.27
C ASP A 644 17.83 58.19 -39.16
N ASN A 645 16.65 58.30 -39.76
CA ASN A 645 15.82 59.51 -39.81
C ASN A 645 14.60 59.50 -38.92
N TYR A 646 14.54 58.57 -37.92
CA TYR A 646 13.36 58.57 -37.01
C TYR A 646 13.48 59.72 -36.01
N VAL A 647 12.44 60.58 -36.01
CA VAL A 647 12.24 61.67 -35.05
C VAL A 647 11.09 61.26 -34.10
N LEU A 648 11.29 61.41 -32.84
CA LEU A 648 10.25 61.14 -31.83
C LEU A 648 9.02 62.07 -32.12
N PRO A 649 7.86 61.51 -32.29
CA PRO A 649 6.65 62.28 -32.66
C PRO A 649 6.17 63.25 -31.55
N ARG A 650 6.58 63.02 -30.29
CA ARG A 650 6.38 63.84 -29.11
C ARG A 650 7.47 63.54 -28.03
N PRO A 651 7.66 64.45 -27.05
CA PRO A 651 8.50 64.15 -25.88
C PRO A 651 8.02 62.88 -25.12
N LEU A 652 8.94 62.08 -24.62
CA LEU A 652 8.66 60.91 -23.84
C LEU A 652 8.19 61.32 -22.46
N VAL A 653 7.18 60.61 -21.96
CA VAL A 653 6.59 60.80 -20.64
C VAL A 653 6.78 59.45 -19.83
N VAL A 654 6.90 59.57 -18.52
CA VAL A 654 7.00 58.40 -17.67
C VAL A 654 5.76 57.51 -17.85
N GLY A 655 6.01 56.21 -18.14
CA GLY A 655 4.97 55.22 -18.46
C GLY A 655 4.74 54.98 -19.95
N ASP A 656 5.48 55.64 -20.85
CA ASP A 656 5.42 55.35 -22.29
C ASP A 656 6.06 54.02 -22.62
N ASP A 657 5.40 53.20 -23.44
CA ASP A 657 5.95 51.99 -23.99
C ASP A 657 6.76 52.32 -25.25
N VAL A 658 8.03 51.89 -25.23
CA VAL A 658 8.99 52.18 -26.24
C VAL A 658 9.71 50.90 -26.70
N LEU A 659 10.14 50.89 -27.96
CA LEU A 659 10.98 49.81 -28.47
C LEU A 659 12.43 50.25 -28.44
N LEU A 660 13.31 49.49 -27.86
CA LEU A 660 14.76 49.65 -27.89
C LEU A 660 15.27 49.11 -29.22
N TYR A 661 15.66 49.99 -30.09
CA TYR A 661 15.90 49.69 -31.51
C TYR A 661 17.07 48.77 -31.75
N ASP A 662 18.16 48.89 -30.95
CA ASP A 662 19.39 48.08 -31.09
C ASP A 662 19.17 46.61 -30.73
N ILE A 663 18.26 46.34 -29.80
CA ILE A 663 18.04 44.99 -29.25
C ILE A 663 16.63 44.47 -29.53
N ASP A 664 15.79 45.23 -30.27
CA ASP A 664 14.40 44.91 -30.63
C ASP A 664 13.56 44.44 -29.43
N LYS A 665 13.72 45.15 -28.29
CA LYS A 665 13.01 44.84 -27.06
C LYS A 665 12.09 45.96 -26.61
N GLU A 666 10.91 45.61 -26.17
CA GLU A 666 9.94 46.54 -25.57
C GLU A 666 10.45 46.95 -24.17
N ALA A 667 10.28 48.20 -23.82
CA ALA A 667 10.62 48.76 -22.53
C ALA A 667 9.65 49.90 -22.18
N THR A 668 9.50 50.15 -20.86
CA THR A 668 8.66 51.25 -20.36
C THR A 668 9.55 52.36 -19.79
N VAL A 669 9.26 53.61 -20.10
CA VAL A 669 9.99 54.78 -19.62
C VAL A 669 9.72 54.99 -18.12
N LEU A 670 10.80 55.10 -17.34
CA LEU A 670 10.71 55.27 -15.88
C LEU A 670 10.97 56.72 -15.43
N GLU A 671 11.77 57.50 -16.15
CA GLU A 671 12.11 58.87 -15.86
C GLU A 671 12.04 59.71 -17.13
N GLU A 672 11.79 61.04 -17.02
CA GLU A 672 11.87 61.95 -18.11
C GLU A 672 13.34 62.05 -18.66
N PRO A 673 13.47 62.27 -19.96
CA PRO A 673 14.82 62.37 -20.58
C PRO A 673 15.67 63.46 -19.98
N LYS A 674 16.91 63.13 -19.56
CA LYS A 674 17.95 64.14 -19.13
C LYS A 674 19.21 63.89 -19.90
N ASP A 675 19.82 64.97 -20.39
CA ASP A 675 21.15 64.92 -21.13
C ASP A 675 21.14 63.95 -22.31
N GLY A 676 20.03 63.86 -23.07
CA GLY A 676 19.93 62.97 -24.22
C GLY A 676 19.78 61.48 -23.90
N MET A 677 19.64 61.10 -22.65
CA MET A 677 19.45 59.75 -22.15
C MET A 677 18.11 59.62 -21.41
N VAL A 678 17.52 58.40 -21.42
CA VAL A 678 16.27 58.11 -20.68
C VAL A 678 16.42 56.77 -19.96
N LEU A 679 15.92 56.69 -18.73
CA LEU A 679 15.87 55.47 -17.94
C LEU A 679 14.63 54.68 -18.39
N VAL A 680 14.89 53.44 -18.84
CA VAL A 680 13.82 52.55 -19.31
C VAL A 680 13.93 51.20 -18.58
N GLN A 681 12.79 50.53 -18.46
CA GLN A 681 12.71 49.18 -17.91
C GLN A 681 12.32 48.19 -19.00
N ALA A 682 13.22 47.27 -19.32
CA ALA A 682 12.96 46.15 -20.23
C ALA A 682 12.88 44.87 -19.44
N GLY A 683 11.66 44.39 -19.14
CA GLY A 683 11.42 43.28 -18.25
C GLY A 683 11.84 43.61 -16.82
N ILE A 684 12.82 42.88 -16.26
CA ILE A 684 13.35 43.11 -14.89
C ILE A 684 14.59 44.03 -14.86
N ILE A 685 15.11 44.42 -16.02
CA ILE A 685 16.38 45.22 -16.13
C ILE A 685 16.03 46.69 -16.33
N LYS A 686 16.58 47.54 -15.49
CA LYS A 686 16.51 49.00 -15.61
C LYS A 686 17.85 49.47 -16.23
N THR A 687 17.75 50.21 -17.34
CA THR A 687 18.94 50.67 -18.02
C THR A 687 18.71 52.08 -18.59
N ARG A 688 19.79 52.91 -18.71
CA ARG A 688 19.73 54.19 -19.38
C ARG A 688 20.12 54.03 -20.85
N VAL A 689 19.27 54.52 -21.75
CA VAL A 689 19.40 54.35 -23.18
C VAL A 689 19.36 55.75 -23.87
N PRO A 690 20.16 55.99 -24.88
CA PRO A 690 20.15 57.26 -25.60
C PRO A 690 18.88 57.40 -26.44
N LEU A 691 18.34 58.63 -26.55
CA LEU A 691 17.07 58.95 -27.22
C LEU A 691 17.02 58.50 -28.67
N HIS A 692 18.11 58.45 -29.41
CA HIS A 692 18.16 58.01 -30.80
C HIS A 692 17.88 56.50 -30.96
N ASN A 693 18.06 55.76 -29.89
CA ASN A 693 17.85 54.32 -29.89
C ASN A 693 16.43 53.87 -29.42
N ILE A 694 15.53 54.85 -29.26
CA ILE A 694 14.17 54.64 -28.79
C ILE A 694 13.18 54.95 -29.89
N ARG A 695 12.21 54.09 -30.04
CA ARG A 695 11.04 54.24 -30.90
C ARG A 695 9.78 54.20 -30.06
N LEU A 696 8.92 55.23 -30.17
CA LEU A 696 7.63 55.26 -29.43
C LEU A 696 6.64 54.28 -30.09
N MET A 697 6.07 53.37 -29.30
CA MET A 697 5.13 52.40 -29.80
C MET A 697 3.71 53.01 -29.96
N SER A 698 3.12 52.80 -31.13
CA SER A 698 1.75 53.28 -31.38
C SER A 698 0.68 52.33 -30.86
N LYS A 699 -0.46 52.82 -30.38
CA LYS A 699 -1.58 52.01 -29.87
C LYS A 699 -2.11 50.95 -30.86
N ARG A 700 -1.73 51.02 -32.13
CA ARG A 700 -2.09 50.02 -33.16
C ARG A 700 -1.12 48.82 -33.19
N GLN A 701 0.09 48.94 -32.70
CA GLN A 701 1.07 47.86 -32.65
C GLN A 701 0.86 46.95 -31.45
N LEU A 702 0.30 47.48 -30.35
CA LEU A 702 -0.09 46.71 -29.15
C LEU A 702 -1.24 45.73 -29.39
N LYS A 703 -2.04 45.85 -30.45
CA LYS A 703 -3.19 44.98 -30.74
C LYS A 703 -2.87 43.76 -31.62
N LYS A 704 -1.63 43.54 -32.08
CA LYS A 704 -1.32 42.51 -33.09
C LYS A 704 -0.58 41.29 -32.57
N LYS A 705 -0.33 41.12 -31.26
CA LYS A 705 0.30 39.88 -30.70
C LYS A 705 -0.43 39.43 -29.45
N ASN A 706 -1.40 38.57 -29.61
CA ASN A 706 -1.70 37.48 -28.68
C ASN A 706 -1.94 36.24 -29.54
N PRO A 707 -1.22 35.13 -29.32
CA PRO A 707 -1.66 34.16 -28.33
C PRO A 707 -0.52 33.47 -27.55
N GLY A 708 -0.76 33.04 -26.35
CA GLY A 708 -0.02 32.00 -25.72
C GLY A 708 0.48 32.31 -24.29
N ARG A 709 -0.28 31.92 -23.31
CA ARG A 709 0.06 31.51 -21.94
C ARG A 709 1.51 31.70 -21.49
N THR A 710 1.72 32.57 -20.52
CA THR A 710 2.76 32.37 -19.51
C THR A 710 2.21 32.79 -18.15
N VAL A 711 2.15 31.83 -17.23
CA VAL A 711 1.81 32.04 -15.83
C VAL A 711 3.07 32.49 -15.12
N THR A 712 3.12 33.75 -14.72
CA THR A 712 4.09 34.22 -13.72
C THR A 712 3.31 34.79 -12.55
N LYS A 713 3.41 34.06 -11.42
CA LYS A 713 2.98 34.60 -10.12
C LYS A 713 3.94 35.71 -9.73
N SER A 714 3.56 36.95 -9.96
CA SER A 714 4.10 38.10 -9.22
C SER A 714 3.16 38.38 -8.03
N VAL A 715 3.72 38.70 -6.90
CA VAL A 715 3.01 39.29 -5.76
C VAL A 715 2.28 40.51 -6.30
N SER A 716 0.98 40.37 -6.48
CA SER A 716 0.13 41.40 -7.07
C SER A 716 -0.61 42.15 -5.97
N THR A 717 -0.54 43.45 -6.03
CA THR A 717 -1.68 44.32 -5.71
C THR A 717 -2.94 43.73 -6.37
N PRO A 718 -4.09 43.63 -5.69
CA PRO A 718 -5.26 42.93 -6.16
C PRO A 718 -5.86 43.63 -7.39
N GLU A 719 -5.79 43.02 -8.56
CA GLU A 719 -6.64 43.38 -9.69
C GLU A 719 -8.08 43.04 -9.35
N ALA A 720 -8.99 43.96 -9.63
CA ALA A 720 -10.40 43.79 -9.45
C ALA A 720 -10.97 42.75 -10.42
N SER A 721 -11.12 41.52 -9.93
CA SER A 721 -11.97 40.55 -10.62
C SER A 721 -13.44 40.95 -10.41
N SER A 722 -14.19 41.14 -11.49
CA SER A 722 -15.65 41.36 -11.44
C SER A 722 -16.43 40.06 -11.23
N SER A 723 -15.76 38.91 -11.08
CA SER A 723 -16.36 37.59 -10.89
C SER A 723 -15.68 36.80 -9.76
N LEU A 724 -16.49 36.04 -9.02
CA LEU A 724 -16.09 35.13 -7.96
C LEU A 724 -16.58 33.72 -8.26
N ASP A 725 -15.72 32.72 -8.24
CA ASP A 725 -16.08 31.32 -8.49
C ASP A 725 -16.07 30.51 -7.17
N LEU A 726 -17.26 30.05 -6.78
CA LEU A 726 -17.50 29.30 -5.55
C LEU A 726 -17.72 27.79 -5.76
N ARG A 727 -17.49 27.29 -6.96
CA ARG A 727 -17.77 25.89 -7.28
C ARG A 727 -16.83 24.96 -6.49
N GLY A 728 -17.41 23.95 -5.84
CA GLY A 728 -16.68 22.98 -5.05
C GLY A 728 -16.41 23.37 -3.59
N GLN A 729 -16.85 24.54 -3.15
CA GLN A 729 -16.72 25.00 -1.76
C GLN A 729 -17.91 24.57 -0.89
N THR A 730 -17.70 24.54 0.42
CA THR A 730 -18.77 24.41 1.39
C THR A 730 -19.56 25.71 1.54
N VAL A 731 -20.81 25.64 2.04
CA VAL A 731 -21.65 26.83 2.20
C VAL A 731 -21.01 27.89 3.11
N GLU A 732 -20.37 27.46 4.20
CA GLU A 732 -19.75 28.39 5.17
C GLU A 732 -18.53 29.11 4.58
N GLU A 733 -17.65 28.38 3.89
CA GLU A 733 -16.48 28.94 3.20
C GLU A 733 -16.89 29.92 2.10
N ALA A 734 -17.89 29.53 1.30
CA ALA A 734 -18.41 30.36 0.22
C ALA A 734 -18.99 31.69 0.72
N LEU A 735 -19.71 31.70 1.82
CA LEU A 735 -20.28 32.95 2.38
C LEU A 735 -19.20 33.90 2.91
N MET A 736 -18.14 33.41 3.51
CA MET A 736 -17.01 34.24 3.95
C MET A 736 -16.27 34.86 2.77
N GLU A 737 -16.15 34.10 1.68
CA GLU A 737 -15.48 34.58 0.49
C GLU A 737 -16.35 35.60 -0.28
N VAL A 738 -17.68 35.43 -0.29
CA VAL A 738 -18.64 36.41 -0.83
C VAL A 738 -18.54 37.74 -0.08
N ASP A 739 -18.49 37.74 1.25
CA ASP A 739 -18.33 38.96 2.05
C ASP A 739 -17.03 39.70 1.72
N SER A 740 -15.92 39.00 1.71
CA SER A 740 -14.61 39.56 1.37
C SER A 740 -14.55 40.07 -0.07
N PHE A 741 -15.25 39.42 -0.98
CA PHE A 741 -15.34 39.81 -2.41
C PHE A 741 -16.20 41.07 -2.59
N LEU A 742 -17.37 41.13 -1.95
CA LEU A 742 -18.27 42.28 -1.98
C LEU A 742 -17.62 43.51 -1.37
N ASP A 743 -16.89 43.38 -0.27
CA ASP A 743 -16.15 44.48 0.33
C ASP A 743 -15.05 45.02 -0.60
N ARG A 744 -14.34 44.16 -1.31
CA ARG A 744 -13.35 44.55 -2.30
C ARG A 744 -13.97 45.21 -3.50
N ALA A 745 -15.08 44.66 -4.01
CA ALA A 745 -15.82 45.21 -5.15
C ALA A 745 -16.39 46.57 -4.85
N ALA A 746 -16.95 46.80 -3.64
CA ALA A 746 -17.44 48.08 -3.18
C ALA A 746 -16.34 49.15 -3.06
N ARG A 747 -15.17 48.78 -2.52
CA ARG A 747 -14.00 49.68 -2.44
C ARG A 747 -13.45 50.07 -3.81
N MET A 748 -13.66 49.23 -4.81
CA MET A 748 -13.22 49.48 -6.17
C MET A 748 -14.32 50.13 -7.04
N HIS A 749 -15.45 50.52 -6.46
CA HIS A 749 -16.60 51.14 -7.10
C HIS A 749 -17.16 50.34 -8.33
N LEU A 750 -17.16 49.01 -8.19
CA LEU A 750 -17.78 48.16 -9.20
C LEU A 750 -19.31 48.26 -9.08
N SER A 751 -19.98 48.55 -10.20
CA SER A 751 -21.46 48.68 -10.22
C SER A 751 -22.14 47.30 -10.24
N GLN A 752 -21.45 46.26 -10.70
CA GLN A 752 -22.00 44.92 -10.86
C GLN A 752 -20.92 43.86 -10.68
N VAL A 753 -21.27 42.76 -10.03
CA VAL A 753 -20.39 41.59 -9.82
C VAL A 753 -21.10 40.27 -10.13
N THR A 754 -20.33 39.27 -10.52
CA THR A 754 -20.82 37.95 -10.94
C THR A 754 -20.33 36.88 -9.97
N ILE A 755 -21.26 36.14 -9.37
CA ILE A 755 -20.96 35.06 -8.40
C ILE A 755 -21.37 33.73 -9.02
N ILE A 756 -20.39 32.85 -9.25
CA ILE A 756 -20.53 31.54 -9.90
C ILE A 756 -20.60 30.46 -8.84
N HIS A 757 -21.78 29.88 -8.64
CA HIS A 757 -21.99 28.81 -7.63
C HIS A 757 -22.32 27.44 -8.27
N GLY A 758 -22.40 27.37 -9.59
CA GLY A 758 -22.68 26.13 -10.33
C GLY A 758 -24.15 25.72 -10.33
N LYS A 759 -24.45 24.69 -11.17
CA LYS A 759 -25.84 24.16 -11.37
C LYS A 759 -26.15 22.95 -10.49
N GLY A 760 -25.34 22.59 -9.47
CA GLY A 760 -25.49 21.39 -8.62
C GLY A 760 -26.82 21.33 -7.84
N THR A 761 -26.80 20.79 -6.62
CA THR A 761 -28.02 20.63 -5.77
C THR A 761 -28.77 21.91 -5.44
N GLY A 762 -28.21 23.08 -5.75
CA GLY A 762 -28.80 24.40 -5.48
C GLY A 762 -28.57 24.92 -4.06
N ALA A 763 -27.91 24.18 -3.19
CA ALA A 763 -27.65 24.59 -1.80
C ALA A 763 -26.79 25.86 -1.73
N LEU A 764 -25.69 25.93 -2.46
CA LEU A 764 -24.84 27.13 -2.58
C LEU A 764 -25.58 28.32 -3.16
N ARG A 765 -26.36 28.10 -4.21
CA ARG A 765 -27.20 29.16 -4.79
C ARG A 765 -28.17 29.75 -3.77
N ALA A 766 -28.91 28.89 -3.04
CA ALA A 766 -29.87 29.33 -2.04
C ALA A 766 -29.21 30.12 -0.92
N ALA A 767 -28.06 29.63 -0.42
CA ALA A 767 -27.31 30.29 0.64
C ALA A 767 -26.73 31.63 0.20
N VAL A 768 -26.11 31.72 -0.98
CA VAL A 768 -25.60 32.99 -1.55
C VAL A 768 -26.73 34.00 -1.75
N GLN A 769 -27.85 33.61 -2.33
CA GLN A 769 -29.00 34.55 -2.52
C GLN A 769 -29.61 34.99 -1.18
N GLN A 770 -29.72 34.11 -0.20
CA GLN A 770 -30.19 34.49 1.13
C GLN A 770 -29.22 35.47 1.81
N HIS A 771 -27.90 35.25 1.64
CA HIS A 771 -26.87 36.13 2.16
C HIS A 771 -26.89 37.51 1.50
N LEU A 772 -26.95 37.57 0.16
CA LEU A 772 -27.01 38.82 -0.60
C LEU A 772 -28.23 39.71 -0.22
N ARG A 773 -29.36 39.10 0.18
CA ARG A 773 -30.53 39.88 0.70
C ARG A 773 -30.22 40.66 1.99
N ARG A 774 -29.25 40.18 2.77
CA ARG A 774 -28.89 40.79 4.05
C ARG A 774 -27.68 41.74 3.94
N CYS A 775 -26.98 41.73 2.81
CA CYS A 775 -25.80 42.56 2.60
C CYS A 775 -26.15 43.99 2.31
N ALA A 776 -25.71 44.93 3.14
CA ALA A 776 -26.01 46.37 2.99
C ALA A 776 -25.46 47.00 1.70
N GLN A 777 -24.44 46.40 1.11
CA GLN A 777 -23.72 46.85 -0.09
C GLN A 777 -24.40 46.45 -1.39
N VAL A 778 -25.33 45.51 -1.35
CA VAL A 778 -26.05 45.02 -2.55
C VAL A 778 -27.36 45.80 -2.75
N LYS A 779 -27.57 46.31 -3.96
CA LYS A 779 -28.77 47.01 -4.35
C LYS A 779 -29.83 46.03 -4.85
N SER A 780 -29.45 45.13 -5.73
CA SER A 780 -30.31 44.11 -6.29
C SER A 780 -29.49 42.92 -6.77
N PHE A 781 -30.10 41.73 -6.93
CA PHE A 781 -29.47 40.59 -7.54
C PHE A 781 -30.46 39.77 -8.37
N ARG A 782 -29.95 39.11 -9.40
CA ARG A 782 -30.72 38.23 -10.28
C ARG A 782 -29.91 36.97 -10.68
N LEU A 783 -30.59 35.98 -11.20
CA LEU A 783 -29.90 34.88 -11.87
C LEU A 783 -29.35 35.33 -13.23
N GLY A 784 -28.29 34.68 -13.68
CA GLY A 784 -27.76 34.90 -15.02
C GLY A 784 -28.77 34.49 -16.09
N THR A 785 -28.77 35.24 -17.22
CA THR A 785 -29.54 34.93 -18.42
C THR A 785 -28.75 34.03 -19.38
N TYR A 786 -29.34 33.67 -20.50
CA TYR A 786 -28.67 32.88 -21.55
C TYR A 786 -27.38 33.58 -22.01
N GLY A 787 -26.26 32.87 -21.92
CA GLY A 787 -24.92 33.43 -22.18
C GLY A 787 -24.17 33.96 -20.94
N GLU A 788 -24.83 34.18 -19.79
CA GLU A 788 -24.23 34.64 -18.53
C GLU A 788 -24.01 33.52 -17.53
N GLY A 789 -24.31 32.25 -17.86
CA GLY A 789 -24.19 31.07 -16.99
C GLY A 789 -25.50 30.58 -16.39
N GLU A 790 -26.64 31.21 -16.74
CA GLU A 790 -28.00 30.79 -16.36
C GLU A 790 -28.21 30.58 -14.86
N SER A 791 -28.81 29.42 -14.46
CA SER A 791 -29.09 29.08 -13.07
C SER A 791 -27.84 28.74 -12.24
N GLY A 792 -26.66 28.70 -12.83
CA GLY A 792 -25.37 28.45 -12.16
C GLY A 792 -24.67 29.72 -11.66
N VAL A 793 -25.25 30.90 -11.94
CA VAL A 793 -24.63 32.20 -11.65
C VAL A 793 -25.65 33.15 -11.05
N THR A 794 -25.24 33.93 -10.07
CA THR A 794 -25.99 35.07 -9.51
C THR A 794 -25.21 36.34 -9.79
N ILE A 795 -25.90 37.32 -10.40
CA ILE A 795 -25.37 38.65 -10.70
C ILE A 795 -25.90 39.61 -9.66
N ALA A 796 -25.02 40.30 -8.93
CA ALA A 796 -25.38 41.28 -7.92
C ALA A 796 -24.97 42.70 -8.37
N GLU A 797 -25.91 43.65 -8.25
CA GLU A 797 -25.68 45.09 -8.43
C GLU A 797 -25.33 45.68 -7.07
N LEU A 798 -24.25 46.42 -7.01
CA LEU A 798 -23.80 47.09 -5.81
C LEU A 798 -24.33 48.53 -5.75
N LYS A 799 -24.44 49.08 -4.51
CA LYS A 799 -24.95 50.44 -4.28
C LYS A 799 -23.95 51.51 -4.67
#